data_9a8cb45413dc940e6967c8b3ed1cdeff
#
_entry.id   9a8cb45413dc940e6967c8b3ed1cdeff
#
_cell.length_a   1.000
_cell.length_b   1.000
_cell.length_c   1.000
_cell.angle_alpha   90.00
_cell.angle_beta   90.00
_cell.angle_gamma   90.00
#
_symmetry.space_group_name_H-M   'P 1'
#
loop_
_entity.id
_entity.type
_entity.pdbx_description
1 polymer ?
#
loop_
_entity_poly.entity_id
_entity_poly.type
_entity_poly.pdbx_seq_one_letter_code
_entity_poly.pdbx_strand_id
1 'polypeptide(L)'
;MKLAKFLSLTILLSVGSYSFAQTAEVYGTITDAVTHEALIAMVRAGDKGASADLEGKYSITMPEGTYTFEVKYIGYATIQKSITLKAGESLLWDIAMEPMSNDFRVVVISAGKYEQDAGEVTVSMEVIKPKLFEDKNIASVEEGLQQAPGVAIVDDEPQIRSGSGYSFGAGSRVQVLIDDLPVLSGDAGKPSWGFLPMENISQVEIIKGASSVLYGSSALSGVINFRTAYPTLTPTVKLQAWQGMYSNPADKAARYWGRNNLKSGLNFLYSKQYGNVDLVLGTSLQADEGHLGPVKDSLGNFDTGAFNPMNVTRYDGENRARVSMNLRVRSKKIKGLNYGVNGIFSQGTSYATLIWENDSTGLYSAYEGSATKTIQTLTTLDPFAIYYGKKGAKHSLRTRWQSLDNNNDNNQGNFSDVLYGEYQYQQDWASLGVEHFITTAGVVVVDTKARGELFTGGNPDGRNTAGNRAIFLQLDKKFFNRLNISAGVRYEEFNINSETQGKPVFRAGANYKVGKATFFRASYGEGFRFPSIAEKFIVTSLGAVKVYANPDIKAETSYNAELGIKQGFKIGSVMGFADVAVFQQEFKNFIEFTFGQWNPNPTFDNMLGLGFKSVNTGGARVRGVDFSLMGEAKWNKSSVQFLAGYTYTQPISTTPDQVYATAPVNASNPFLLRDFANATFASTSSDPTNNILKYRLQHLIRVDVGATFGSWSIGASVRANSHMQNIDGAFETLEKEFPSIFNPGIIRWRAEHKKGDFVIDARFGYNINAQHKVAIVASNILNRVYAIRPLALEDSRLVLVQYSFSLHP
;
A
#
# COMPACT_ATOMS: atom_id res chain seq x y z
N MET A 1 -2.50 -84.74 -25.41
CA MET A 1 -1.40 -84.54 -24.43
C MET A 1 -0.16 -83.81 -24.99
N LYS A 2 -0.12 -83.46 -26.27
CA LYS A 2 1.03 -82.71 -26.86
C LYS A 2 0.80 -81.21 -27.06
N LEU A 3 -0.42 -80.74 -26.94
CA LEU A 3 -0.75 -79.34 -27.07
C LEU A 3 -0.60 -78.53 -25.74
N ALA A 4 -0.74 -79.22 -24.60
CA ALA A 4 -0.62 -78.61 -23.26
C ALA A 4 0.84 -78.33 -22.83
N LYS A 5 1.84 -78.99 -23.43
CA LYS A 5 3.26 -78.82 -23.17
C LYS A 5 3.86 -77.69 -23.98
N PHE A 6 3.27 -77.24 -25.07
CA PHE A 6 3.71 -76.14 -25.90
C PHE A 6 3.21 -74.80 -25.32
N LEU A 7 2.02 -74.76 -24.73
CA LEU A 7 1.48 -73.53 -24.10
C LEU A 7 2.19 -73.22 -22.79
N SER A 8 2.71 -74.20 -22.05
CA SER A 8 3.44 -73.99 -20.80
C SER A 8 4.87 -73.41 -21.03
N LEU A 9 5.49 -73.67 -22.18
CA LEU A 9 6.82 -73.24 -22.47
C LEU A 9 6.80 -71.81 -23.06
N THR A 10 5.70 -71.42 -23.70
CA THR A 10 5.50 -70.07 -24.25
C THR A 10 5.13 -69.06 -23.18
N ILE A 11 4.45 -69.46 -22.12
CA ILE A 11 4.14 -68.64 -20.97
C ILE A 11 5.37 -68.47 -20.04
N LEU A 12 6.30 -69.42 -19.99
CA LEU A 12 7.53 -69.28 -19.20
C LEU A 12 8.61 -68.42 -19.89
N LEU A 13 8.51 -68.19 -21.21
CA LEU A 13 9.41 -67.33 -21.97
C LEU A 13 8.92 -65.86 -22.11
N SER A 14 7.66 -65.55 -21.71
CA SER A 14 7.13 -64.19 -21.63
C SER A 14 7.30 -63.50 -20.26
N VAL A 15 7.86 -64.17 -19.25
CA VAL A 15 8.37 -63.59 -18.02
C VAL A 15 9.83 -63.14 -18.25
N GLY A 16 10.08 -62.55 -19.41
CA GLY A 16 11.37 -62.00 -19.79
C GLY A 16 11.53 -60.59 -19.33
N SER A 17 12.42 -60.39 -18.44
CA SER A 17 13.25 -59.16 -18.23
C SER A 17 12.48 -57.87 -18.08
N TYR A 18 11.74 -57.67 -16.99
CA TYR A 18 11.69 -56.34 -16.41
C TYR A 18 13.11 -55.99 -15.95
N SER A 19 13.86 -55.41 -16.86
CA SER A 19 15.09 -54.72 -16.54
C SER A 19 14.68 -53.53 -15.70
N PHE A 20 14.83 -53.61 -14.39
CA PHE A 20 14.78 -52.42 -13.56
C PHE A 20 15.92 -51.54 -13.99
N ALA A 21 15.62 -50.53 -14.76
CA ALA A 21 16.58 -49.47 -15.06
C ALA A 21 17.10 -48.96 -13.70
N GLN A 22 18.37 -49.30 -13.39
CA GLN A 22 19.00 -48.82 -12.19
C GLN A 22 19.09 -47.30 -12.32
N THR A 23 18.39 -46.57 -11.48
CA THR A 23 18.35 -45.10 -11.49
C THR A 23 19.48 -44.57 -10.63
N ALA A 24 20.09 -43.47 -11.09
CA ALA A 24 21.02 -42.65 -10.29
C ALA A 24 20.27 -41.53 -9.60
N GLU A 25 20.78 -41.05 -8.50
CA GLU A 25 20.26 -39.92 -7.74
C GLU A 25 21.26 -38.80 -7.70
N VAL A 26 20.85 -37.58 -8.05
CA VAL A 26 21.61 -36.34 -7.81
C VAL A 26 20.92 -35.57 -6.71
N TYR A 27 21.62 -35.29 -5.63
CA TYR A 27 21.07 -34.61 -4.47
C TYR A 27 22.07 -33.58 -3.91
N GLY A 28 21.60 -32.61 -3.13
CA GLY A 28 22.44 -31.58 -2.53
C GLY A 28 21.62 -30.45 -1.96
N THR A 29 22.31 -29.37 -1.64
CA THR A 29 21.70 -28.14 -1.11
C THR A 29 21.98 -26.97 -2.06
N ILE A 30 20.98 -26.12 -2.26
CA ILE A 30 21.09 -24.91 -3.07
C ILE A 30 21.06 -23.72 -2.12
N THR A 31 22.10 -22.86 -2.21
CA THR A 31 22.25 -21.68 -1.32
C THR A 31 22.61 -20.45 -2.12
N ASP A 32 22.35 -19.28 -1.56
CA ASP A 32 22.91 -18.01 -2.01
C ASP A 32 24.44 -17.99 -1.78
N ALA A 33 25.20 -17.59 -2.78
CA ALA A 33 26.66 -17.60 -2.71
C ALA A 33 27.23 -16.53 -1.76
N VAL A 34 26.45 -15.49 -1.41
CA VAL A 34 26.84 -14.36 -0.55
C VAL A 34 26.31 -14.50 0.87
N THR A 35 25.00 -14.77 1.00
CA THR A 35 24.34 -14.85 2.30
C THR A 35 24.32 -16.25 2.89
N HIS A 36 24.61 -17.27 2.07
CA HIS A 36 24.49 -18.70 2.38
C HIS A 36 23.08 -19.15 2.77
N GLU A 37 22.09 -18.36 2.44
CA GLU A 37 20.68 -18.72 2.64
C GLU A 37 20.25 -19.85 1.70
N ALA A 38 19.36 -20.72 2.20
CA ALA A 38 18.76 -21.77 1.41
C ALA A 38 17.84 -21.18 0.34
N LEU A 39 17.97 -21.66 -0.90
CA LEU A 39 17.15 -21.21 -2.03
C LEU A 39 16.22 -22.34 -2.49
N ILE A 40 14.94 -22.03 -2.64
CA ILE A 40 13.92 -22.94 -3.19
C ILE A 40 14.02 -22.94 -4.72
N ALA A 41 15.20 -23.22 -5.23
CA ALA A 41 15.48 -23.20 -6.66
C ALA A 41 14.98 -24.46 -7.36
N MET A 42 14.70 -24.36 -8.66
CA MET A 42 14.33 -25.46 -9.50
C MET A 42 15.58 -26.07 -10.15
N VAL A 43 15.77 -27.38 -9.99
CA VAL A 43 16.76 -28.17 -10.70
C VAL A 43 16.07 -28.96 -11.78
N ARG A 44 16.54 -28.86 -13.02
CA ARG A 44 15.99 -29.58 -14.18
C ARG A 44 17.08 -30.35 -14.91
N ALA A 45 16.74 -31.57 -15.35
CA ALA A 45 17.60 -32.39 -16.20
C ALA A 45 16.71 -33.14 -17.20
N GLY A 46 16.84 -32.83 -18.50
CA GLY A 46 15.99 -33.40 -19.55
C GLY A 46 14.50 -33.05 -19.31
N ASP A 47 13.66 -34.08 -19.24
CA ASP A 47 12.21 -34.00 -18.97
C ASP A 47 11.85 -34.01 -17.47
N LYS A 48 12.84 -34.24 -16.59
CA LYS A 48 12.62 -34.29 -15.15
C LYS A 48 13.04 -32.99 -14.45
N GLY A 49 12.33 -32.64 -13.39
CA GLY A 49 12.62 -31.48 -12.54
C GLY A 49 12.31 -31.77 -11.08
N ALA A 50 13.08 -31.13 -10.19
CA ALA A 50 12.86 -31.13 -8.75
C ALA A 50 12.98 -29.69 -8.24
N SER A 51 12.09 -29.25 -7.35
CA SER A 51 12.23 -28.01 -6.61
C SER A 51 12.94 -28.32 -5.29
N ALA A 52 13.90 -27.49 -4.91
CA ALA A 52 14.49 -27.55 -3.59
C ALA A 52 13.44 -27.26 -2.52
N ASP A 53 13.62 -27.84 -1.35
CA ASP A 53 12.81 -27.55 -0.17
C ASP A 53 13.24 -26.24 0.51
N LEU A 54 12.64 -25.92 1.65
CA LEU A 54 12.92 -24.70 2.40
C LEU A 54 14.34 -24.64 3.01
N GLU A 55 14.96 -25.79 3.18
CA GLU A 55 16.35 -25.94 3.57
C GLU A 55 17.30 -25.92 2.35
N GLY A 56 16.74 -25.63 1.14
CA GLY A 56 17.48 -25.66 -0.11
C GLY A 56 17.82 -27.06 -0.60
N LYS A 57 17.35 -28.13 0.04
CA LYS A 57 17.69 -29.50 -0.33
C LYS A 57 16.88 -29.97 -1.51
N TYR A 58 17.53 -30.60 -2.45
CA TYR A 58 16.90 -31.17 -3.63
C TYR A 58 17.39 -32.61 -3.86
N SER A 59 16.58 -33.40 -4.52
CA SER A 59 16.93 -34.72 -5.05
C SER A 59 16.20 -34.96 -6.36
N ILE A 60 16.93 -35.42 -7.38
CA ILE A 60 16.38 -35.77 -8.70
C ILE A 60 16.91 -37.16 -9.09
N THR A 61 15.97 -38.04 -9.39
CA THR A 61 16.30 -39.43 -9.80
C THR A 61 16.22 -39.54 -11.33
N MET A 62 17.33 -39.96 -11.94
CA MET A 62 17.50 -40.08 -13.40
C MET A 62 17.96 -41.50 -13.76
N PRO A 63 17.65 -42.02 -15.00
CA PRO A 63 18.34 -43.17 -15.54
C PRO A 63 19.86 -42.89 -15.74
N GLU A 64 20.66 -43.91 -15.95
CA GLU A 64 22.05 -43.72 -16.36
C GLU A 64 22.11 -42.94 -17.68
N GLY A 65 23.10 -42.06 -17.83
CA GLY A 65 23.25 -41.21 -19.00
C GLY A 65 23.93 -39.87 -18.70
N THR A 66 24.18 -39.12 -19.75
CA THR A 66 24.71 -37.76 -19.61
C THR A 66 23.60 -36.73 -19.79
N TYR A 67 23.43 -35.90 -18.80
CA TYR A 67 22.37 -34.87 -18.74
C TYR A 67 22.94 -33.49 -18.46
N THR A 68 22.38 -32.48 -19.13
CA THR A 68 22.63 -31.09 -18.73
C THR A 68 21.63 -30.71 -17.64
N PHE A 69 22.14 -30.54 -16.45
CA PHE A 69 21.39 -30.00 -15.31
C PHE A 69 21.33 -28.49 -15.41
N GLU A 70 20.18 -27.95 -15.30
CA GLU A 70 19.91 -26.49 -15.26
C GLU A 70 19.30 -26.14 -13.91
N VAL A 71 19.90 -25.18 -13.18
CA VAL A 71 19.42 -24.70 -11.90
C VAL A 71 18.99 -23.25 -12.07
N LYS A 72 17.73 -22.98 -11.76
CA LYS A 72 17.12 -21.66 -11.89
C LYS A 72 16.45 -21.21 -10.61
N TYR A 73 16.73 -19.98 -10.22
CA TYR A 73 15.98 -19.27 -9.21
C TYR A 73 15.87 -17.81 -9.61
N ILE A 74 14.73 -17.18 -9.28
CA ILE A 74 14.48 -15.79 -9.69
C ILE A 74 15.44 -14.86 -8.96
N GLY A 75 16.12 -13.98 -9.70
CA GLY A 75 17.13 -13.08 -9.17
C GLY A 75 18.55 -13.66 -9.09
N TYR A 76 18.77 -14.90 -9.54
CA TYR A 76 20.08 -15.57 -9.52
C TYR A 76 20.54 -15.98 -10.91
N ALA A 77 21.86 -16.07 -11.08
CA ALA A 77 22.47 -16.56 -12.30
C ALA A 77 22.10 -18.03 -12.53
N THR A 78 21.56 -18.35 -13.72
CA THR A 78 21.25 -19.73 -14.10
C THR A 78 22.53 -20.55 -14.15
N ILE A 79 22.59 -21.65 -13.44
CA ILE A 79 23.72 -22.57 -13.48
C ILE A 79 23.38 -23.72 -14.42
N GLN A 80 24.27 -24.03 -15.36
CA GLN A 80 24.17 -25.20 -16.22
C GLN A 80 25.42 -26.06 -16.04
N LYS A 81 25.23 -27.38 -15.84
CA LYS A 81 26.30 -28.33 -15.65
C LYS A 81 25.95 -29.66 -16.32
N SER A 82 26.82 -30.15 -17.18
CA SER A 82 26.70 -31.50 -17.75
C SER A 82 27.24 -32.53 -16.74
N ILE A 83 26.42 -33.51 -16.39
CA ILE A 83 26.74 -34.56 -15.42
C ILE A 83 26.46 -35.92 -16.09
N THR A 84 27.43 -36.83 -16.04
CA THR A 84 27.26 -38.21 -16.48
C THR A 84 26.97 -39.07 -15.25
N LEU A 85 25.83 -39.76 -15.25
CA LEU A 85 25.36 -40.60 -14.17
C LEU A 85 25.50 -42.08 -14.53
N LYS A 86 26.01 -42.83 -13.58
CA LYS A 86 26.12 -44.32 -13.67
C LYS A 86 24.96 -44.97 -12.95
N ALA A 87 24.58 -46.14 -13.38
CA ALA A 87 23.52 -46.92 -12.72
C ALA A 87 23.79 -47.14 -11.21
N GLY A 88 22.82 -46.79 -10.37
CA GLY A 88 22.92 -46.89 -8.91
C GLY A 88 23.79 -45.85 -8.21
N GLU A 89 24.26 -44.83 -8.93
CA GLU A 89 25.10 -43.76 -8.38
C GLU A 89 24.25 -42.76 -7.60
N SER A 90 24.74 -42.35 -6.42
CA SER A 90 24.20 -41.22 -5.65
C SER A 90 25.24 -40.11 -5.63
N LEU A 91 24.98 -39.03 -6.39
CA LEU A 91 25.92 -37.92 -6.55
C LEU A 91 25.49 -36.73 -5.71
N LEU A 92 26.35 -36.32 -4.78
CA LEU A 92 26.15 -35.08 -4.04
C LEU A 92 26.62 -33.89 -4.91
N TRP A 93 25.74 -32.91 -5.09
CA TRP A 93 26.06 -31.66 -5.79
C TRP A 93 25.43 -30.48 -5.03
N ASP A 94 26.24 -29.86 -4.15
CA ASP A 94 25.84 -28.61 -3.51
C ASP A 94 26.06 -27.43 -4.48
N ILE A 95 25.13 -26.50 -4.49
CA ILE A 95 25.03 -25.44 -5.48
C ILE A 95 24.96 -24.09 -4.76
N ALA A 96 25.97 -23.26 -4.95
CA ALA A 96 25.95 -21.85 -4.53
C ALA A 96 25.56 -21.00 -5.74
N MET A 97 24.39 -20.40 -5.71
CA MET A 97 23.90 -19.52 -6.78
C MET A 97 24.34 -18.08 -6.53
N GLU A 98 24.96 -17.46 -7.51
CA GLU A 98 25.33 -16.05 -7.42
C GLU A 98 24.13 -15.18 -7.69
N PRO A 99 23.80 -14.22 -6.76
CA PRO A 99 22.81 -13.19 -7.07
C PRO A 99 23.23 -12.43 -8.33
N MET A 100 22.32 -12.25 -9.26
CA MET A 100 22.63 -11.50 -10.47
C MET A 100 22.78 -10.01 -10.12
N SER A 101 23.99 -9.58 -9.78
CA SER A 101 24.32 -8.19 -9.45
C SER A 101 24.08 -7.19 -10.59
N ASN A 102 23.79 -7.66 -11.79
CA ASN A 102 23.60 -6.87 -13.00
C ASN A 102 22.19 -7.02 -13.63
N ASP A 103 21.25 -7.68 -12.96
CA ASP A 103 19.92 -7.87 -13.54
C ASP A 103 18.91 -6.93 -12.85
N PHE A 104 18.19 -6.14 -13.67
CA PHE A 104 17.05 -5.32 -13.25
C PHE A 104 15.83 -6.14 -12.86
N ARG A 105 15.94 -7.44 -12.61
CA ARG A 105 14.84 -8.29 -12.23
C ARG A 105 14.46 -7.99 -10.80
N VAL A 106 13.50 -7.10 -10.65
CA VAL A 106 12.81 -6.91 -9.39
C VAL A 106 11.77 -8.01 -9.27
N VAL A 107 11.89 -8.85 -8.26
CA VAL A 107 10.90 -9.88 -7.96
C VAL A 107 9.74 -9.24 -7.23
N VAL A 108 8.53 -9.52 -7.69
CA VAL A 108 7.28 -9.04 -7.10
C VAL A 108 6.34 -10.22 -6.86
N ILE A 109 5.47 -10.07 -5.87
CA ILE A 109 4.53 -11.11 -5.47
C ILE A 109 3.09 -10.64 -5.69
N SER A 110 2.80 -9.36 -5.45
CA SER A 110 1.42 -8.87 -5.39
C SER A 110 0.65 -8.95 -6.71
N ALA A 111 1.33 -8.96 -7.87
CA ALA A 111 0.64 -9.00 -9.17
C ALA A 111 -0.17 -10.28 -9.40
N GLY A 112 0.29 -11.42 -8.87
CA GLY A 112 -0.36 -12.73 -9.02
C GLY A 112 -0.45 -13.55 -7.73
N LYS A 113 -0.05 -12.99 -6.58
CA LYS A 113 0.15 -13.70 -5.30
C LYS A 113 1.21 -14.81 -5.37
N TYR A 114 2.13 -14.75 -6.33
CA TYR A 114 3.33 -15.59 -6.45
C TYR A 114 4.49 -14.77 -7.01
N GLU A 115 5.72 -15.28 -6.84
CA GLU A 115 6.93 -14.59 -7.28
C GLU A 115 7.01 -14.46 -8.80
N GLN A 116 7.17 -13.23 -9.30
CA GLN A 116 7.24 -12.90 -10.73
C GLN A 116 8.31 -11.84 -10.98
N ASP A 117 8.84 -11.80 -12.19
CA ASP A 117 9.65 -10.68 -12.67
C ASP A 117 8.76 -9.45 -12.90
N ALA A 118 9.09 -8.29 -12.28
CA ALA A 118 8.35 -7.04 -12.44
C ALA A 118 8.29 -6.52 -13.89
N GLY A 119 9.15 -7.00 -14.78
CA GLY A 119 9.09 -6.72 -16.22
C GLY A 119 8.01 -7.53 -16.94
N GLU A 120 7.65 -8.70 -16.40
CA GLU A 120 6.73 -9.65 -17.04
C GLU A 120 5.29 -9.60 -16.50
N VAL A 121 5.03 -8.78 -15.49
CA VAL A 121 3.67 -8.62 -14.93
C VAL A 121 2.71 -7.97 -15.93
N THR A 122 1.45 -8.34 -15.85
CA THR A 122 0.43 -7.89 -16.80
C THR A 122 -0.24 -6.56 -16.41
N VAL A 123 0.14 -5.96 -15.29
CA VAL A 123 -0.41 -4.70 -14.75
C VAL A 123 0.70 -3.68 -14.49
N SER A 124 0.36 -2.40 -14.42
CA SER A 124 1.29 -1.37 -13.97
C SER A 124 1.66 -1.57 -12.52
N MET A 125 2.95 -1.61 -12.24
CA MET A 125 3.46 -1.83 -10.89
C MET A 125 4.73 -1.04 -10.62
N GLU A 126 4.78 -0.41 -9.44
CA GLU A 126 5.98 0.23 -8.90
C GLU A 126 6.48 -0.55 -7.70
N VAL A 127 7.79 -0.56 -7.50
CA VAL A 127 8.43 -1.18 -6.35
C VAL A 127 9.37 -0.19 -5.70
N ILE A 128 9.13 0.11 -4.42
CA ILE A 128 10.00 0.94 -3.62
C ILE A 128 10.87 0.02 -2.76
N LYS A 129 12.19 0.16 -2.90
CA LYS A 129 13.16 -0.61 -2.11
C LYS A 129 13.41 0.04 -0.75
N PRO A 130 13.76 -0.73 0.30
CA PRO A 130 14.02 -0.23 1.66
C PRO A 130 15.03 0.90 1.72
N LYS A 131 16.06 0.84 0.88
CA LYS A 131 17.12 1.85 0.84
C LYS A 131 16.59 3.28 0.66
N LEU A 132 15.48 3.48 -0.09
CA LEU A 132 14.88 4.80 -0.21
C LEU A 132 14.38 5.32 1.16
N PHE A 133 13.75 4.45 1.94
CA PHE A 133 13.26 4.80 3.28
C PHE A 133 14.40 5.07 4.26
N GLU A 134 15.43 4.22 4.25
CA GLU A 134 16.60 4.35 5.13
C GLU A 134 17.43 5.60 4.80
N ASP A 135 17.67 5.90 3.53
CA ASP A 135 18.50 7.02 3.10
C ASP A 135 17.79 8.39 3.30
N LYS A 136 16.47 8.42 3.22
CA LYS A 136 15.69 9.64 3.45
C LYS A 136 15.31 9.86 4.92
N ASN A 137 15.65 8.91 5.79
CA ASN A 137 15.13 8.86 7.15
C ASN A 137 13.62 9.11 7.19
N ILE A 138 12.92 8.40 6.34
CA ILE A 138 11.47 8.47 6.30
C ILE A 138 10.93 7.95 7.63
N ALA A 139 10.43 8.84 8.44
CA ALA A 139 9.86 8.51 9.73
C ALA A 139 8.45 7.95 9.59
N SER A 140 7.77 8.28 8.49
CA SER A 140 6.42 7.79 8.19
C SER A 140 6.37 7.09 6.82
N VAL A 141 5.47 6.13 6.71
CA VAL A 141 5.23 5.38 5.47
C VAL A 141 4.71 6.31 4.37
N GLU A 142 3.89 7.27 4.74
CA GLU A 142 3.24 8.25 3.86
C GLU A 142 4.26 9.06 3.09
N GLU A 143 5.30 9.56 3.77
CA GLU A 143 6.40 10.30 3.14
C GLU A 143 7.10 9.46 2.07
N GLY A 144 7.30 8.15 2.34
CA GLY A 144 7.89 7.22 1.38
C GLY A 144 7.02 6.98 0.16
N LEU A 145 5.73 6.80 0.37
CA LEU A 145 4.77 6.58 -0.70
C LEU A 145 4.59 7.80 -1.60
N GLN A 146 4.70 9.01 -1.04
CA GLN A 146 4.64 10.26 -1.81
C GLN A 146 5.78 10.41 -2.82
N GLN A 147 6.82 9.58 -2.78
CA GLN A 147 7.87 9.54 -3.79
C GLN A 147 7.54 8.62 -4.97
N ALA A 148 6.54 7.76 -4.84
CA ALA A 148 6.15 6.86 -5.92
C ALA A 148 5.43 7.62 -7.04
N PRO A 149 5.80 7.39 -8.33
CA PRO A 149 5.08 7.96 -9.46
C PRO A 149 3.60 7.59 -9.44
N GLY A 150 2.72 8.56 -9.66
CA GLY A 150 1.27 8.36 -9.69
C GLY A 150 0.61 8.16 -8.34
N VAL A 151 1.34 8.33 -7.24
CA VAL A 151 0.83 8.24 -5.87
C VAL A 151 0.87 9.62 -5.20
N ALA A 152 -0.21 9.95 -4.51
CA ALA A 152 -0.30 11.06 -3.58
C ALA A 152 -0.94 10.58 -2.28
N ILE A 153 -0.54 11.15 -1.16
CA ILE A 153 -1.23 11.01 0.12
C ILE A 153 -1.81 12.38 0.45
N VAL A 154 -3.11 12.44 0.71
CA VAL A 154 -3.83 13.66 1.04
C VAL A 154 -4.57 13.41 2.35
N ASP A 155 -4.18 14.08 3.42
CA ASP A 155 -4.72 13.88 4.78
C ASP A 155 -4.81 12.38 5.14
N ASP A 156 -3.68 11.67 5.05
CA ASP A 156 -3.53 10.21 5.29
C ASP A 156 -4.26 9.29 4.30
N GLU A 157 -4.96 9.82 3.29
CA GLU A 157 -5.66 9.00 2.31
C GLU A 157 -4.80 8.76 1.06
N PRO A 158 -4.54 7.49 0.68
CA PRO A 158 -3.77 7.19 -0.51
C PRO A 158 -4.60 7.41 -1.78
N GLN A 159 -4.03 8.14 -2.71
CA GLN A 159 -4.59 8.36 -4.04
C GLN A 159 -3.64 7.78 -5.08
N ILE A 160 -4.14 6.86 -5.91
CA ILE A 160 -3.42 6.32 -7.05
C ILE A 160 -4.09 6.82 -8.32
N ARG A 161 -3.32 7.53 -9.18
CA ARG A 161 -3.80 8.07 -10.46
C ARG A 161 -5.08 8.91 -10.33
N SER A 162 -5.22 9.64 -9.23
CA SER A 162 -6.43 10.47 -8.93
C SER A 162 -7.76 9.69 -8.94
N GLY A 163 -7.73 8.37 -8.80
CA GLY A 163 -8.92 7.52 -8.74
C GLY A 163 -9.69 7.65 -7.43
N SER A 164 -9.04 8.13 -6.36
CA SER A 164 -9.66 8.52 -5.09
C SER A 164 -9.63 10.03 -4.93
N GLY A 165 -10.54 10.60 -4.15
CA GLY A 165 -10.46 11.97 -3.66
C GLY A 165 -10.32 12.00 -2.16
N TYR A 166 -10.40 13.18 -1.61
CA TYR A 166 -10.51 13.34 -0.18
C TYR A 166 -11.90 12.92 0.28
N SER A 167 -11.97 11.99 1.23
CA SER A 167 -13.20 11.40 1.76
C SER A 167 -13.39 11.63 3.27
N PHE A 168 -12.61 12.55 3.83
CA PHE A 168 -12.64 12.88 5.26
C PHE A 168 -12.41 11.65 6.16
N GLY A 169 -11.57 10.72 5.72
CA GLY A 169 -11.17 9.55 6.51
C GLY A 169 -12.13 8.37 6.46
N ALA A 170 -13.02 8.28 5.47
CA ALA A 170 -13.90 7.14 5.29
C ALA A 170 -13.88 6.60 3.85
N GLY A 171 -13.74 5.28 3.70
CA GLY A 171 -13.95 4.60 2.43
C GLY A 171 -12.79 4.67 1.43
N SER A 172 -11.59 4.18 1.80
CA SER A 172 -10.46 4.10 0.86
C SER A 172 -10.79 3.29 -0.40
N ARG A 173 -10.32 3.77 -1.57
CA ARG A 173 -10.34 3.06 -2.86
C ARG A 173 -9.01 2.41 -3.20
N VAL A 174 -8.05 2.51 -2.29
CA VAL A 174 -6.74 1.85 -2.35
C VAL A 174 -6.65 0.84 -1.22
N GLN A 175 -6.43 -0.42 -1.57
CA GLN A 175 -6.22 -1.46 -0.59
C GLN A 175 -4.79 -1.40 -0.06
N VAL A 176 -4.63 -1.26 1.26
CA VAL A 176 -3.33 -1.27 1.92
C VAL A 176 -3.16 -2.59 2.68
N LEU A 177 -2.01 -3.22 2.48
CA LEU A 177 -1.73 -4.58 2.97
C LEU A 177 -0.34 -4.64 3.62
N ILE A 178 -0.18 -5.56 4.56
CA ILE A 178 1.10 -6.09 5.03
C ILE A 178 1.12 -7.61 4.82
N ASP A 179 2.07 -8.13 4.03
CA ASP A 179 2.18 -9.55 3.69
C ASP A 179 0.85 -10.19 3.23
N ASP A 180 0.12 -9.47 2.37
CA ASP A 180 -1.21 -9.81 1.83
C ASP A 180 -2.38 -9.68 2.83
N LEU A 181 -2.17 -9.24 4.06
CA LEU A 181 -3.22 -9.02 5.06
C LEU A 181 -3.67 -7.56 5.10
N PRO A 182 -4.97 -7.25 4.99
CA PRO A 182 -5.50 -5.89 5.02
C PRO A 182 -5.16 -5.16 6.33
N VAL A 183 -4.81 -3.86 6.22
CA VAL A 183 -4.54 -2.96 7.37
C VAL A 183 -5.54 -1.80 7.47
N LEU A 184 -6.60 -1.83 6.68
CA LEU A 184 -7.67 -0.83 6.79
C LEU A 184 -8.49 -1.06 8.06
N SER A 185 -8.94 0.03 8.68
CA SER A 185 -9.86 -0.06 9.83
C SER A 185 -11.20 -0.69 9.44
N GLY A 186 -11.79 -1.48 10.33
CA GLY A 186 -13.01 -2.23 10.03
C GLY A 186 -14.26 -1.35 9.92
N ASP A 187 -14.26 -0.21 10.58
CA ASP A 187 -15.37 0.73 10.63
C ASP A 187 -15.36 1.74 9.48
N ALA A 188 -14.22 2.41 9.26
CA ALA A 188 -14.10 3.48 8.28
C ALA A 188 -13.41 3.07 6.98
N GLY A 189 -12.69 1.93 6.95
CA GLY A 189 -11.87 1.57 5.80
C GLY A 189 -10.69 2.53 5.57
N LYS A 190 -10.18 3.15 6.64
CA LYS A 190 -9.03 4.05 6.61
C LYS A 190 -7.74 3.29 6.92
N PRO A 191 -6.61 3.54 6.22
CA PRO A 191 -5.33 2.96 6.59
C PRO A 191 -4.79 3.55 7.88
N SER A 192 -4.15 2.71 8.70
CA SER A 192 -3.44 3.12 9.92
C SER A 192 -1.94 3.02 9.66
N TRP A 193 -1.34 4.07 9.13
CA TRP A 193 0.06 4.06 8.67
C TRP A 193 1.07 3.78 9.77
N GLY A 194 0.91 4.42 10.91
CA GLY A 194 1.82 4.28 12.05
C GLY A 194 1.95 2.88 12.63
N PHE A 195 1.06 2.00 12.21
CA PHE A 195 1.09 0.57 12.55
C PHE A 195 2.14 -0.22 11.77
N LEU A 196 2.55 0.22 10.58
CA LEU A 196 3.43 -0.53 9.70
C LEU A 196 4.87 -0.61 10.23
N PRO A 197 5.51 -1.80 10.32
CA PRO A 197 6.85 -1.98 10.88
C PRO A 197 7.93 -1.59 9.87
N MET A 198 8.16 -0.29 9.70
CA MET A 198 9.12 0.28 8.73
C MET A 198 10.53 -0.30 8.86
N GLU A 199 10.95 -0.63 10.09
CA GLU A 199 12.25 -1.21 10.39
C GLU A 199 12.47 -2.61 9.79
N ASN A 200 11.38 -3.31 9.43
CA ASN A 200 11.41 -4.68 8.88
C ASN A 200 10.85 -4.80 7.46
N ILE A 201 10.64 -3.70 6.74
CA ILE A 201 10.12 -3.76 5.36
C ILE A 201 11.24 -4.16 4.40
N SER A 202 10.98 -5.17 3.55
CA SER A 202 11.89 -5.61 2.47
C SER A 202 11.61 -4.93 1.14
N GLN A 203 10.35 -4.59 0.86
CA GLN A 203 9.93 -3.80 -0.30
C GLN A 203 8.47 -3.36 -0.15
N VAL A 204 8.11 -2.31 -0.90
CA VAL A 204 6.72 -1.88 -1.05
C VAL A 204 6.29 -2.08 -2.49
N GLU A 205 5.25 -2.83 -2.71
CA GLU A 205 4.70 -3.15 -4.03
C GLU A 205 3.41 -2.35 -4.25
N ILE A 206 3.38 -1.52 -5.28
CA ILE A 206 2.25 -0.65 -5.60
C ILE A 206 1.66 -1.07 -6.95
N ILE A 207 0.47 -1.65 -6.94
CA ILE A 207 -0.28 -1.99 -8.15
C ILE A 207 -1.19 -0.81 -8.47
N LYS A 208 -1.12 -0.31 -9.71
CA LYS A 208 -1.94 0.80 -10.19
C LYS A 208 -3.12 0.28 -11.02
N GLY A 209 -4.33 0.70 -10.65
CA GLY A 209 -5.58 0.27 -11.29
C GLY A 209 -6.31 -0.85 -10.55
N ALA A 210 -7.49 -1.23 -11.03
CA ALA A 210 -8.39 -2.16 -10.37
C ALA A 210 -7.77 -3.56 -10.20
N SER A 211 -7.72 -4.03 -8.96
CA SER A 211 -7.14 -5.31 -8.55
C SER A 211 -8.05 -6.11 -7.61
N SER A 212 -9.36 -5.85 -7.67
CA SER A 212 -10.33 -6.45 -6.75
C SER A 212 -10.42 -7.97 -6.85
N VAL A 213 -10.06 -8.59 -7.97
CA VAL A 213 -10.09 -10.06 -8.12
C VAL A 213 -9.22 -10.74 -7.06
N LEU A 214 -7.99 -10.25 -6.81
CA LEU A 214 -7.07 -10.86 -5.83
C LEU A 214 -7.21 -10.27 -4.42
N TYR A 215 -7.61 -8.99 -4.31
CA TYR A 215 -7.52 -8.23 -3.07
C TYR A 215 -8.87 -7.72 -2.55
N GLY A 216 -9.95 -7.95 -3.29
CA GLY A 216 -11.32 -7.65 -2.86
C GLY A 216 -11.69 -6.18 -2.90
N SER A 217 -12.64 -5.84 -2.06
CA SER A 217 -13.12 -4.46 -1.85
C SER A 217 -11.98 -3.52 -1.49
N SER A 218 -12.15 -2.23 -1.80
CA SER A 218 -11.15 -1.16 -1.67
C SER A 218 -9.98 -1.22 -2.68
N ALA A 219 -9.81 -2.29 -3.46
CA ALA A 219 -8.80 -2.36 -4.52
C ALA A 219 -9.33 -1.82 -5.87
N LEU A 220 -10.11 -0.71 -5.85
CA LEU A 220 -10.69 -0.10 -7.05
C LEU A 220 -9.66 0.68 -7.85
N SER A 221 -8.83 1.48 -7.16
CA SER A 221 -7.83 2.36 -7.79
C SER A 221 -6.42 1.79 -7.71
N GLY A 222 -6.18 0.84 -6.81
CA GLY A 222 -4.90 0.17 -6.67
C GLY A 222 -4.72 -0.56 -5.36
N VAL A 223 -3.51 -1.11 -5.20
CA VAL A 223 -3.08 -1.86 -4.00
C VAL A 223 -1.69 -1.39 -3.60
N ILE A 224 -1.47 -1.18 -2.32
CA ILE A 224 -0.16 -0.94 -1.71
C ILE A 224 0.11 -2.09 -0.76
N ASN A 225 1.15 -2.89 -1.03
CA ASN A 225 1.47 -4.06 -0.23
C ASN A 225 2.89 -3.96 0.33
N PHE A 226 3.01 -3.92 1.64
CA PHE A 226 4.27 -3.90 2.37
C PHE A 226 4.73 -5.33 2.60
N ARG A 227 5.92 -5.67 2.13
CA ARG A 227 6.54 -6.97 2.35
C ARG A 227 7.54 -6.89 3.48
N THR A 228 7.41 -7.78 4.47
CA THR A 228 8.39 -7.88 5.55
C THR A 228 9.56 -8.78 5.18
N ALA A 229 10.73 -8.51 5.79
CA ALA A 229 11.91 -9.34 5.59
C ALA A 229 11.85 -10.61 6.44
N TYR A 230 12.36 -11.70 5.90
CA TYR A 230 12.61 -12.92 6.66
C TYR A 230 14.00 -12.90 7.29
N PRO A 231 14.17 -13.54 8.48
CA PRO A 231 15.47 -13.63 9.14
C PRO A 231 16.48 -14.47 8.38
N THR A 232 17.75 -14.09 8.48
CA THR A 232 18.91 -14.84 8.00
C THR A 232 19.54 -15.67 9.11
N LEU A 233 20.46 -16.57 8.77
CA LEU A 233 21.23 -17.35 9.75
C LEU A 233 22.11 -16.44 10.62
N THR A 234 22.67 -15.38 10.02
CA THR A 234 23.39 -14.34 10.75
C THR A 234 22.41 -13.36 11.40
N PRO A 235 22.62 -12.98 12.68
CA PRO A 235 21.73 -12.02 13.32
C PRO A 235 21.82 -10.65 12.66
N THR A 236 20.68 -10.06 12.34
CA THR A 236 20.57 -8.66 11.94
C THR A 236 20.11 -7.83 13.13
N VAL A 237 20.86 -6.79 13.47
CA VAL A 237 20.48 -5.80 14.49
C VAL A 237 20.53 -4.42 13.83
N LYS A 238 19.42 -3.70 13.84
CA LYS A 238 19.36 -2.31 13.37
C LYS A 238 18.85 -1.41 14.49
N LEU A 239 19.52 -0.28 14.65
CA LEU A 239 19.08 0.80 15.52
C LEU A 239 19.14 2.10 14.72
N GLN A 240 18.07 2.86 14.73
CA GLN A 240 17.98 4.16 14.10
C GLN A 240 17.39 5.15 15.11
N ALA A 241 18.10 6.22 15.37
CA ALA A 241 17.63 7.29 16.26
C ALA A 241 17.74 8.63 15.53
N TRP A 242 16.78 9.50 15.73
CA TRP A 242 16.78 10.83 15.11
C TRP A 242 16.21 11.89 16.04
N GLN A 243 16.72 13.11 15.81
CA GLN A 243 16.21 14.32 16.42
C GLN A 243 16.12 15.40 15.35
N GLY A 244 14.97 16.02 15.20
CA GLY A 244 14.71 17.08 14.25
C GLY A 244 14.07 18.30 14.88
N MET A 245 14.00 19.36 14.08
CA MET A 245 13.44 20.64 14.49
C MET A 245 12.73 21.28 13.31
N TYR A 246 11.48 21.69 13.49
CA TYR A 246 10.70 22.46 12.52
C TYR A 246 11.17 23.92 12.50
N SER A 247 11.16 24.51 11.33
CA SER A 247 11.39 25.95 11.18
C SER A 247 10.13 26.73 11.52
N ASN A 248 10.28 27.86 12.19
CA ASN A 248 9.17 28.77 12.40
C ASN A 248 8.61 29.32 11.05
N PRO A 249 7.35 29.74 11.02
CA PRO A 249 6.79 30.49 9.92
C PRO A 249 7.66 31.68 9.51
N ALA A 250 7.76 31.95 8.20
CA ALA A 250 8.49 33.10 7.69
C ALA A 250 7.82 34.39 8.12
N ASP A 251 6.49 34.45 8.09
CA ASP A 251 5.71 35.55 8.65
C ASP A 251 5.74 35.48 10.17
N LYS A 252 6.28 36.56 10.78
CA LYS A 252 6.36 36.72 12.22
C LYS A 252 4.98 36.82 12.89
N ALA A 253 3.99 37.37 12.18
CA ALA A 253 2.63 37.53 12.70
C ALA A 253 1.92 36.17 12.86
N ALA A 254 2.31 35.17 12.04
CA ALA A 254 1.78 33.82 12.13
C ALA A 254 2.55 32.90 13.10
N ARG A 255 3.57 33.42 13.79
CA ARG A 255 4.33 32.65 14.77
C ARG A 255 3.56 32.56 16.08
N TYR A 256 3.42 31.34 16.57
CA TYR A 256 2.70 31.04 17.80
C TYR A 256 3.59 30.37 18.87
N TRP A 257 4.76 29.86 18.48
CA TRP A 257 5.71 29.20 19.39
C TRP A 257 6.83 30.15 19.83
N GLY A 258 7.18 30.10 21.10
CA GLY A 258 8.38 30.78 21.61
C GLY A 258 9.68 30.07 21.21
N ARG A 259 9.63 28.81 20.76
CA ARG A 259 10.74 27.99 20.29
C ARG A 259 10.30 27.18 19.07
N ASN A 260 11.26 26.54 18.39
CA ASN A 260 10.96 25.62 17.31
C ASN A 260 10.46 24.27 17.85
N ASN A 261 9.49 23.67 17.18
CA ASN A 261 8.95 22.37 17.50
C ASN A 261 9.93 21.25 17.15
N LEU A 262 9.87 20.17 17.90
CA LEU A 262 10.80 19.05 17.79
C LEU A 262 10.09 17.81 17.23
N LYS A 263 10.87 16.99 16.50
CA LYS A 263 10.50 15.65 16.06
C LYS A 263 11.61 14.68 16.43
N SER A 264 11.29 13.63 17.16
CA SER A 264 12.25 12.67 17.68
C SER A 264 11.75 11.27 17.49
N GLY A 265 12.67 10.31 17.40
CA GLY A 265 12.26 8.92 17.36
C GLY A 265 13.40 7.92 17.42
N LEU A 266 13.01 6.67 17.58
CA LEU A 266 13.91 5.53 17.66
C LEU A 266 13.24 4.32 17.06
N ASN A 267 13.93 3.64 16.14
CA ASN A 267 13.54 2.33 15.62
C ASN A 267 14.60 1.31 16.01
N PHE A 268 14.17 0.13 16.42
CA PHE A 268 15.01 -1.01 16.72
C PHE A 268 14.48 -2.25 16.02
N LEU A 269 15.36 -3.06 15.43
CA LEU A 269 15.08 -4.35 14.83
C LEU A 269 16.10 -5.38 15.31
N TYR A 270 15.60 -6.52 15.74
CA TYR A 270 16.37 -7.75 15.90
C TYR A 270 15.76 -8.85 15.05
N SER A 271 16.57 -9.52 14.23
CA SER A 271 16.10 -10.58 13.33
C SER A 271 17.13 -11.69 13.26
N LYS A 272 16.71 -12.96 13.52
CA LYS A 272 17.59 -14.13 13.45
C LYS A 272 16.83 -15.42 13.21
N GLN A 273 17.45 -16.31 12.44
CA GLN A 273 17.03 -17.69 12.29
C GLN A 273 17.76 -18.57 13.31
N TYR A 274 17.02 -19.27 14.15
CA TYR A 274 17.49 -20.25 15.13
C TYR A 274 17.14 -21.66 14.67
N GLY A 275 17.97 -22.25 13.81
CA GLY A 275 17.69 -23.54 13.21
C GLY A 275 16.38 -23.55 12.42
N ASN A 276 15.33 -24.16 12.94
CA ASN A 276 14.02 -24.20 12.30
C ASN A 276 13.03 -23.11 12.78
N VAL A 277 13.48 -22.20 13.62
CA VAL A 277 12.66 -21.10 14.16
C VAL A 277 13.24 -19.77 13.69
N ASP A 278 12.39 -18.94 13.10
CA ASP A 278 12.70 -17.57 12.71
C ASP A 278 12.06 -16.61 13.69
N LEU A 279 12.82 -15.64 14.17
CA LEU A 279 12.36 -14.61 15.09
C LEU A 279 12.72 -13.23 14.56
N VAL A 280 11.72 -12.36 14.50
CA VAL A 280 11.89 -10.92 14.28
C VAL A 280 11.23 -10.18 15.43
N LEU A 281 11.94 -9.22 16.00
CA LEU A 281 11.42 -8.29 17.00
C LEU A 281 11.68 -6.86 16.51
N GLY A 282 10.65 -6.04 16.46
CA GLY A 282 10.72 -4.64 16.07
C GLY A 282 10.11 -3.74 17.14
N THR A 283 10.68 -2.55 17.29
CA THR A 283 10.15 -1.50 18.17
C THR A 283 10.32 -0.15 17.50
N SER A 284 9.30 0.71 17.58
CA SER A 284 9.36 2.08 17.13
C SER A 284 8.78 2.99 18.20
N LEU A 285 9.50 4.04 18.51
CA LEU A 285 9.09 5.12 19.39
C LEU A 285 9.16 6.42 18.60
N GLN A 286 8.11 7.23 18.62
CA GLN A 286 8.04 8.50 17.94
C GLN A 286 7.41 9.55 18.85
N ALA A 287 7.97 10.75 18.81
CA ALA A 287 7.41 11.95 19.41
C ALA A 287 7.58 13.09 18.41
N ASP A 288 6.48 13.65 17.95
CA ASP A 288 6.40 14.74 17.00
C ASP A 288 5.53 15.84 17.58
N GLU A 289 6.05 17.05 17.67
CA GLU A 289 5.27 18.21 18.13
C GLU A 289 4.46 18.85 17.00
N GLY A 290 4.68 18.40 15.74
CA GLY A 290 4.01 18.96 14.56
C GLY A 290 4.45 20.37 14.21
N HIS A 291 3.86 20.89 13.15
CA HIS A 291 4.15 22.26 12.65
C HIS A 291 3.03 23.25 12.92
N LEU A 292 1.83 22.79 13.25
CA LEU A 292 0.70 23.63 13.60
C LEU A 292 0.68 23.98 15.09
N GLY A 293 0.08 25.13 15.40
CA GLY A 293 -0.10 25.63 16.73
C GLY A 293 -1.42 25.22 17.38
N PRO A 294 -1.55 25.49 18.67
CA PRO A 294 -2.79 25.28 19.40
C PRO A 294 -3.90 26.24 18.95
N VAL A 295 -5.14 25.85 19.19
CA VAL A 295 -6.27 26.78 19.13
C VAL A 295 -6.06 27.91 20.15
N LYS A 296 -6.41 29.13 19.78
CA LYS A 296 -6.43 30.26 20.71
C LYS A 296 -7.59 30.08 21.69
N ASP A 297 -7.38 30.45 22.93
CA ASP A 297 -8.47 30.57 23.91
C ASP A 297 -9.42 31.73 23.52
N SER A 298 -10.54 31.86 24.24
CA SER A 298 -11.51 32.91 24.04
C SER A 298 -10.95 34.34 24.26
N LEU A 299 -9.75 34.46 24.81
CA LEU A 299 -9.03 35.70 25.01
C LEU A 299 -7.97 35.95 23.94
N GLY A 300 -7.84 35.04 22.95
CA GLY A 300 -6.86 35.10 21.88
C GLY A 300 -5.44 34.67 22.26
N ASN A 301 -5.25 34.07 23.45
CA ASN A 301 -3.97 33.57 23.88
C ASN A 301 -3.77 32.11 23.39
N PHE A 302 -2.55 31.76 23.03
CA PHE A 302 -2.19 30.37 22.75
C PHE A 302 -1.95 29.58 24.04
N ASP A 303 -2.43 28.36 24.11
CA ASP A 303 -2.00 27.42 25.15
C ASP A 303 -0.54 27.01 24.92
N THR A 304 0.35 27.72 25.60
CA THR A 304 1.79 27.54 25.54
C THR A 304 2.32 26.52 26.57
N GLY A 305 1.49 25.63 27.07
CA GLY A 305 1.82 24.65 28.12
C GLY A 305 3.22 24.05 27.95
N ALA A 306 3.95 23.81 29.03
CA ALA A 306 5.30 23.26 29.01
C ALA A 306 5.33 21.92 28.28
N PHE A 307 6.33 21.72 27.40
CA PHE A 307 6.55 20.46 26.71
C PHE A 307 6.66 19.31 27.71
N ASN A 308 5.75 18.38 27.61
CA ASN A 308 5.82 17.11 28.30
C ASN A 308 5.84 16.00 27.24
N PRO A 309 6.95 15.27 27.08
CA PRO A 309 7.05 14.21 26.06
C PRO A 309 6.06 13.06 26.28
N MET A 310 5.50 12.94 27.49
CA MET A 310 4.45 11.96 27.81
C MET A 310 3.03 12.51 27.60
N ASN A 311 2.90 13.80 27.37
CA ASN A 311 1.62 14.47 27.19
C ASN A 311 1.78 15.57 26.14
N VAL A 312 1.82 15.17 24.85
CA VAL A 312 1.81 16.14 23.75
C VAL A 312 0.44 16.79 23.74
N THR A 313 0.38 18.05 24.20
CA THR A 313 -0.85 18.83 24.30
C THR A 313 -1.05 19.77 23.11
N ARG A 314 -0.33 19.54 21.98
CA ARG A 314 -0.27 20.48 20.86
C ARG A 314 -0.97 19.93 19.64
N TYR A 315 -1.63 20.81 18.93
CA TYR A 315 -2.44 20.48 17.74
C TYR A 315 -1.54 20.15 16.57
N ASP A 316 -1.63 18.99 16.00
CA ASP A 316 -0.83 18.40 14.94
C ASP A 316 0.40 17.57 15.43
N GLY A 317 0.46 17.30 16.71
CA GLY A 317 1.50 16.46 17.29
C GLY A 317 1.12 14.98 17.33
N GLU A 318 2.13 14.10 17.34
CA GLU A 318 1.94 12.67 17.48
C GLU A 318 2.97 12.04 18.43
N ASN A 319 2.49 11.22 19.35
CA ASN A 319 3.29 10.28 20.14
C ASN A 319 2.89 8.88 19.79
N ARG A 320 3.84 8.00 19.57
CA ARG A 320 3.53 6.60 19.30
C ARG A 320 4.61 5.68 19.82
N ALA A 321 4.16 4.59 20.44
CA ALA A 321 4.97 3.43 20.75
C ALA A 321 4.40 2.22 20.01
N ARG A 322 5.24 1.47 19.30
CA ARG A 322 4.86 0.25 18.59
C ARG A 322 5.86 -0.84 18.89
N VAL A 323 5.35 -2.06 19.08
CA VAL A 323 6.13 -3.29 19.18
C VAL A 323 5.60 -4.27 18.15
N SER A 324 6.47 -4.94 17.43
CA SER A 324 6.14 -5.99 16.45
C SER A 324 6.95 -7.26 16.72
N MET A 325 6.31 -8.41 16.46
CA MET A 325 6.94 -9.71 16.57
C MET A 325 6.50 -10.61 15.41
N ASN A 326 7.45 -11.24 14.72
CA ASN A 326 7.17 -12.28 13.75
C ASN A 326 7.87 -13.55 14.20
N LEU A 327 7.11 -14.62 14.37
CA LEU A 327 7.59 -15.95 14.72
C LEU A 327 7.16 -16.95 13.66
N ARG A 328 8.12 -17.64 13.05
CA ARG A 328 7.86 -18.71 12.07
C ARG A 328 8.60 -19.98 12.47
N VAL A 329 7.93 -21.10 12.41
CA VAL A 329 8.49 -22.42 12.67
C VAL A 329 8.41 -23.28 11.40
N ARG A 330 9.54 -23.80 10.94
CA ARG A 330 9.61 -24.80 9.89
C ARG A 330 9.47 -26.18 10.53
N SER A 331 8.43 -26.93 10.18
CA SER A 331 8.13 -28.21 10.79
C SER A 331 9.19 -29.27 10.47
N LYS A 332 9.78 -29.86 11.49
CA LYS A 332 10.68 -31.04 11.34
C LYS A 332 9.92 -32.33 11.05
N LYS A 333 8.63 -32.40 11.46
CA LYS A 333 7.79 -33.60 11.31
C LYS A 333 7.12 -33.66 9.95
N ILE A 334 6.63 -32.55 9.45
CA ILE A 334 5.91 -32.45 8.18
C ILE A 334 6.76 -31.61 7.24
N LYS A 335 7.45 -32.26 6.29
CA LYS A 335 8.27 -31.56 5.29
C LYS A 335 7.41 -30.57 4.48
N GLY A 336 7.91 -29.35 4.30
CA GLY A 336 7.23 -28.30 3.56
C GLY A 336 6.21 -27.49 4.36
N LEU A 337 5.94 -27.81 5.62
CA LEU A 337 5.02 -27.05 6.48
C LEU A 337 5.78 -25.97 7.26
N ASN A 338 5.36 -24.73 7.08
CA ASN A 338 5.71 -23.56 7.89
C ASN A 338 4.46 -23.04 8.59
N TYR A 339 4.59 -22.69 9.84
CA TYR A 339 3.50 -22.07 10.59
C TYR A 339 4.07 -21.06 11.59
N GLY A 340 3.26 -20.13 11.98
CA GLY A 340 3.71 -19.10 12.89
C GLY A 340 2.64 -18.11 13.26
N VAL A 341 3.09 -17.02 13.86
CA VAL A 341 2.23 -15.90 14.23
C VAL A 341 3.02 -14.61 14.10
N ASN A 342 2.40 -13.61 13.50
CA ASN A 342 2.88 -12.23 13.53
C ASN A 342 1.96 -11.46 14.46
N GLY A 343 2.52 -10.47 15.16
CA GLY A 343 1.74 -9.63 16.06
C GLY A 343 2.30 -8.22 16.08
N ILE A 344 1.41 -7.23 16.16
CA ILE A 344 1.76 -5.83 16.31
C ILE A 344 0.86 -5.23 17.37
N PHE A 345 1.47 -4.50 18.30
CA PHE A 345 0.79 -3.65 19.24
C PHE A 345 1.29 -2.22 19.05
N SER A 346 0.38 -1.27 18.92
CA SER A 346 0.69 0.15 18.80
C SER A 346 -0.25 0.96 19.66
N GLN A 347 0.30 1.89 20.41
CA GLN A 347 -0.46 2.89 21.17
C GLN A 347 0.13 4.27 20.91
N GLY A 348 -0.73 5.24 20.69
CA GLY A 348 -0.29 6.60 20.43
C GLY A 348 -1.38 7.62 20.70
N THR A 349 -0.95 8.86 20.74
CA THR A 349 -1.82 10.05 20.78
C THR A 349 -1.50 10.88 19.57
N SER A 350 -2.51 11.28 18.81
CA SER A 350 -2.38 12.17 17.66
C SER A 350 -3.36 13.33 17.77
N TYR A 351 -3.00 14.44 17.11
CA TYR A 351 -3.87 15.58 16.93
C TYR A 351 -4.03 15.79 15.43
N ALA A 352 -5.23 16.02 14.96
CA ALA A 352 -5.54 16.34 13.59
C ALA A 352 -6.30 17.66 13.52
N THR A 353 -5.89 18.51 12.59
CA THR A 353 -6.54 19.80 12.31
C THR A 353 -7.15 19.74 10.91
N LEU A 354 -8.47 19.95 10.83
CA LEU A 354 -9.18 19.88 9.56
C LEU A 354 -9.06 21.18 8.76
N ILE A 355 -9.11 22.32 9.44
CA ILE A 355 -9.19 23.67 8.83
C ILE A 355 -8.31 24.63 9.62
N TRP A 356 -7.48 25.43 8.96
CA TRP A 356 -6.76 26.53 9.61
C TRP A 356 -7.71 27.69 10.00
N GLU A 357 -7.31 28.53 10.98
CA GLU A 357 -8.09 29.64 11.48
C GLU A 357 -8.33 30.71 10.39
N ASN A 358 -7.28 31.16 9.72
CA ASN A 358 -7.33 32.08 8.59
C ASN A 358 -6.03 32.00 7.77
N ASP A 359 -6.03 32.51 6.54
CA ASP A 359 -4.91 32.47 5.60
C ASP A 359 -3.81 33.51 5.85
N SER A 360 -3.74 34.09 7.05
CA SER A 360 -2.75 35.10 7.46
C SER A 360 -2.15 34.78 8.83
N THR A 361 -2.49 35.55 9.86
CA THR A 361 -1.96 35.38 11.22
C THR A 361 -2.38 34.05 11.87
N GLY A 362 -3.51 33.46 11.48
CA GLY A 362 -4.02 32.19 11.94
C GLY A 362 -3.73 31.00 11.03
N LEU A 363 -2.84 31.17 10.05
CA LEU A 363 -2.55 30.08 9.07
C LEU A 363 -1.98 28.82 9.73
N TYR A 364 -1.21 28.98 10.80
CA TYR A 364 -0.64 27.88 11.60
C TYR A 364 -1.45 27.56 12.85
N SER A 365 -2.68 28.02 12.93
CA SER A 365 -3.59 27.79 14.04
C SER A 365 -4.83 27.07 13.54
N ALA A 366 -5.36 26.13 14.34
CA ALA A 366 -6.59 25.44 13.99
C ALA A 366 -7.80 26.37 14.12
N TYR A 367 -8.75 26.24 13.21
CA TYR A 367 -10.07 26.84 13.35
C TYR A 367 -10.77 26.24 14.58
N GLU A 368 -11.51 27.06 15.32
CA GLU A 368 -12.20 26.63 16.53
C GLU A 368 -13.09 25.41 16.26
N GLY A 369 -12.91 24.35 17.06
CA GLY A 369 -13.66 23.09 16.95
C GLY A 369 -13.24 22.20 15.77
N SER A 370 -12.22 22.56 14.97
CA SER A 370 -11.74 21.74 13.85
C SER A 370 -10.53 20.87 14.19
N ALA A 371 -10.04 20.91 15.40
CA ALA A 371 -8.97 20.05 15.89
C ALA A 371 -9.53 18.92 16.77
N THR A 372 -8.97 17.73 16.64
CA THR A 372 -9.35 16.55 17.42
C THR A 372 -8.13 15.85 17.96
N LYS A 373 -8.11 15.57 19.26
CA LYS A 373 -7.15 14.68 19.89
C LYS A 373 -7.68 13.26 19.89
N THR A 374 -6.89 12.32 19.40
CA THR A 374 -7.21 10.90 19.41
C THR A 374 -6.16 10.12 20.18
N ILE A 375 -6.57 9.32 21.15
CA ILE A 375 -5.75 8.26 21.75
C ILE A 375 -6.13 6.98 21.04
N GLN A 376 -5.18 6.42 20.26
CA GLN A 376 -5.40 5.22 19.47
C GLN A 376 -4.65 4.05 20.08
N THR A 377 -5.33 2.92 20.22
CA THR A 377 -4.72 1.62 20.50
C THR A 377 -5.07 0.66 19.37
N LEU A 378 -4.05 0.08 18.76
CA LEU A 378 -4.23 -0.89 17.68
C LEU A 378 -3.43 -2.16 17.98
N THR A 379 -4.10 -3.31 17.89
CA THR A 379 -3.52 -4.62 18.13
C THR A 379 -3.84 -5.54 16.96
N THR A 380 -2.85 -6.28 16.47
CA THR A 380 -3.11 -7.39 15.55
C THR A 380 -2.44 -8.66 16.02
N LEU A 381 -3.07 -9.78 15.68
CA LEU A 381 -2.52 -11.12 15.82
C LEU A 381 -2.83 -11.90 14.54
N ASP A 382 -1.79 -12.36 13.86
CA ASP A 382 -1.86 -12.94 12.52
C ASP A 382 -1.29 -14.37 12.51
N PRO A 383 -2.03 -15.39 12.97
CA PRO A 383 -1.64 -16.79 12.80
C PRO A 383 -1.63 -17.18 11.31
N PHE A 384 -0.63 -17.96 10.91
CA PHE A 384 -0.55 -18.46 9.54
C PHE A 384 -0.01 -19.89 9.48
N ALA A 385 -0.34 -20.58 8.38
CA ALA A 385 0.26 -21.85 8.01
C ALA A 385 0.44 -21.91 6.49
N ILE A 386 1.64 -22.27 6.04
CA ILE A 386 1.97 -22.43 4.62
C ILE A 386 2.53 -23.84 4.44
N TYR A 387 1.93 -24.60 3.54
CA TYR A 387 2.38 -25.95 3.21
C TYR A 387 2.77 -26.03 1.72
N TYR A 388 4.02 -26.37 1.48
CA TYR A 388 4.55 -26.67 0.16
C TYR A 388 4.42 -28.19 -0.06
N GLY A 389 3.43 -28.54 -0.86
CA GLY A 389 3.14 -29.92 -1.21
C GLY A 389 4.07 -30.45 -2.31
N LYS A 390 3.90 -31.75 -2.61
CA LYS A 390 4.59 -32.35 -3.75
C LYS A 390 4.00 -31.81 -5.06
N LYS A 391 4.81 -31.84 -6.13
CA LYS A 391 4.37 -31.50 -7.49
C LYS A 391 3.88 -30.05 -7.67
N GLY A 392 4.50 -29.08 -6.96
CA GLY A 392 4.23 -27.65 -7.16
C GLY A 392 2.96 -27.12 -6.48
N ALA A 393 2.32 -27.90 -5.62
CA ALA A 393 1.17 -27.43 -4.84
C ALA A 393 1.64 -26.57 -3.65
N LYS A 394 0.97 -25.45 -3.41
CA LYS A 394 1.17 -24.59 -2.24
C LYS A 394 -0.18 -24.29 -1.61
N HIS A 395 -0.30 -24.52 -0.33
CA HIS A 395 -1.47 -24.21 0.49
C HIS A 395 -1.07 -23.10 1.47
N SER A 396 -1.87 -22.06 1.57
CA SER A 396 -1.59 -20.93 2.45
C SER A 396 -2.85 -20.57 3.22
N LEU A 397 -2.81 -20.68 4.52
CA LEU A 397 -3.82 -20.15 5.42
C LEU A 397 -3.25 -18.94 6.13
N ARG A 398 -3.89 -17.80 6.00
CA ARG A 398 -3.59 -16.56 6.70
C ARG A 398 -4.80 -16.07 7.44
N THR A 399 -4.60 -15.69 8.68
CA THR A 399 -5.68 -15.12 9.50
C THR A 399 -5.21 -13.87 10.18
N ARG A 400 -6.11 -12.95 10.51
CA ARG A 400 -5.86 -11.75 11.29
C ARG A 400 -7.00 -11.50 12.25
N TRP A 401 -6.67 -11.31 13.49
CA TRP A 401 -7.51 -10.55 14.42
C TRP A 401 -6.91 -9.15 14.55
N GLN A 402 -7.74 -8.14 14.31
CA GLN A 402 -7.35 -6.73 14.45
C GLN A 402 -8.36 -6.04 15.34
N SER A 403 -7.87 -5.35 16.37
CA SER A 403 -8.67 -4.53 17.25
C SER A 403 -8.14 -3.09 17.22
N LEU A 404 -9.02 -2.15 16.91
CA LEU A 404 -8.72 -0.73 16.86
C LEU A 404 -9.65 -0.01 17.84
N ASP A 405 -9.08 0.77 18.76
CA ASP A 405 -9.78 1.61 19.71
C ASP A 405 -9.28 3.05 19.59
N ASN A 406 -10.15 3.97 19.19
CA ASN A 406 -9.91 5.39 19.10
C ASN A 406 -10.74 6.10 20.17
N ASN A 407 -10.10 6.70 21.15
CA ASN A 407 -10.71 7.55 22.17
C ASN A 407 -10.44 9.02 21.82
N ASN A 408 -11.48 9.72 21.40
CA ASN A 408 -11.41 11.11 20.97
C ASN A 408 -11.86 12.05 22.11
N ASP A 409 -11.25 13.25 22.17
CA ASP A 409 -11.52 14.25 23.21
C ASP A 409 -12.91 14.92 23.11
N ASN A 410 -13.61 14.69 21.99
CA ASN A 410 -14.96 15.20 21.73
C ASN A 410 -16.07 14.17 22.06
N ASN A 411 -15.80 13.15 22.85
CA ASN A 411 -16.70 12.03 23.17
C ASN A 411 -17.20 11.26 21.94
N GLN A 412 -16.43 11.25 20.84
CA GLN A 412 -16.75 10.56 19.59
C GLN A 412 -15.82 9.38 19.35
N GLY A 413 -15.55 8.63 20.40
CA GLY A 413 -14.74 7.43 20.31
C GLY A 413 -15.37 6.38 19.40
N ASN A 414 -14.51 5.58 18.74
CA ASN A 414 -14.93 4.46 17.93
C ASN A 414 -14.01 3.25 18.14
N PHE A 415 -14.64 2.10 18.07
CA PHE A 415 -13.98 0.82 18.27
C PHE A 415 -14.36 -0.13 17.15
N SER A 416 -13.39 -0.88 16.61
CA SER A 416 -13.67 -1.94 15.63
C SER A 416 -12.80 -3.18 15.85
N ASP A 417 -13.44 -4.36 15.80
CA ASP A 417 -12.81 -5.66 15.76
C ASP A 417 -13.01 -6.28 14.39
N VAL A 418 -11.93 -6.77 13.79
CA VAL A 418 -11.94 -7.47 12.49
C VAL A 418 -11.34 -8.86 12.68
N LEU A 419 -12.08 -9.86 12.26
CA LEU A 419 -11.57 -11.21 12.08
C LEU A 419 -11.49 -11.52 10.58
N TYR A 420 -10.29 -11.71 10.08
CA TYR A 420 -10.00 -12.03 8.67
C TYR A 420 -9.45 -13.44 8.57
N GLY A 421 -9.88 -14.19 7.55
CA GLY A 421 -9.32 -15.47 7.17
C GLY A 421 -9.24 -15.62 5.66
N GLU A 422 -8.10 -16.04 5.14
CA GLU A 422 -7.89 -16.39 3.73
C GLU A 422 -7.24 -17.76 3.64
N TYR A 423 -7.86 -18.67 2.92
CA TYR A 423 -7.22 -19.89 2.45
C TYR A 423 -6.95 -19.75 0.95
N GLN A 424 -5.70 -19.98 0.54
CA GLN A 424 -5.25 -19.94 -0.84
C GLN A 424 -4.60 -21.27 -1.23
N TYR A 425 -5.03 -21.82 -2.34
CA TYR A 425 -4.36 -22.91 -3.03
C TYR A 425 -3.70 -22.39 -4.30
N GLN A 426 -2.46 -22.77 -4.51
CA GLN A 426 -1.71 -22.45 -5.71
C GLN A 426 -1.09 -23.72 -6.27
N GLN A 427 -1.19 -23.92 -7.60
CA GLN A 427 -0.59 -25.03 -8.30
C GLN A 427 0.31 -24.52 -9.42
N ASP A 428 1.59 -24.85 -9.33
CA ASP A 428 2.51 -24.79 -10.46
C ASP A 428 2.43 -26.12 -11.20
N TRP A 429 1.96 -26.09 -12.43
CA TRP A 429 1.72 -27.27 -13.27
C TRP A 429 2.97 -27.78 -13.98
N ALA A 430 4.11 -27.10 -13.87
CA ALA A 430 5.37 -27.49 -14.52
C ALA A 430 5.78 -28.91 -14.12
N SER A 431 5.63 -29.28 -12.85
CA SER A 431 5.91 -30.61 -12.34
C SER A 431 4.92 -31.68 -12.79
N LEU A 432 3.81 -31.29 -13.41
CA LEU A 432 2.78 -32.16 -14.02
C LEU A 432 2.82 -32.12 -15.56
N GLY A 433 3.90 -31.55 -16.14
CA GLY A 433 4.12 -31.51 -17.58
C GLY A 433 3.54 -30.31 -18.31
N VAL A 434 2.93 -29.34 -17.60
CA VAL A 434 2.39 -28.12 -18.21
C VAL A 434 3.25 -26.94 -17.77
N GLU A 435 4.30 -26.64 -18.55
CA GLU A 435 5.24 -25.57 -18.21
C GLU A 435 4.59 -24.19 -18.15
N HIS A 436 5.07 -23.35 -17.23
CA HIS A 436 4.69 -21.93 -17.10
C HIS A 436 3.17 -21.72 -16.99
N PHE A 437 2.48 -22.65 -16.34
CA PHE A 437 1.07 -22.49 -16.01
C PHE A 437 0.89 -22.54 -14.50
N ILE A 438 0.30 -21.48 -13.94
CA ILE A 438 0.03 -21.34 -12.52
C ILE A 438 -1.45 -21.08 -12.32
N THR A 439 -2.05 -21.81 -11.40
CA THR A 439 -3.43 -21.60 -10.96
C THR A 439 -3.41 -21.14 -9.51
N THR A 440 -4.10 -20.06 -9.21
CA THR A 440 -4.29 -19.56 -7.83
C THR A 440 -5.77 -19.46 -7.55
N ALA A 441 -6.26 -20.18 -6.53
CA ALA A 441 -7.64 -20.16 -6.09
C ALA A 441 -7.70 -19.88 -4.59
N GLY A 442 -8.75 -19.24 -4.10
CA GLY A 442 -8.88 -18.99 -2.67
C GLY A 442 -10.28 -18.64 -2.21
N VAL A 443 -10.44 -18.68 -0.90
CA VAL A 443 -11.65 -18.31 -0.17
C VAL A 443 -11.27 -17.31 0.90
N VAL A 444 -12.07 -16.23 1.04
CA VAL A 444 -11.87 -15.17 2.03
C VAL A 444 -13.12 -15.03 2.89
N VAL A 445 -12.92 -14.88 4.18
CA VAL A 445 -13.97 -14.65 5.17
C VAL A 445 -13.53 -13.48 6.05
N VAL A 446 -14.37 -12.46 6.17
CA VAL A 446 -14.14 -11.32 7.06
C VAL A 446 -15.39 -11.07 7.88
N ASP A 447 -15.22 -10.89 9.18
CA ASP A 447 -16.25 -10.45 10.11
C ASP A 447 -15.76 -9.21 10.84
N THR A 448 -16.57 -8.15 10.83
CA THR A 448 -16.28 -6.87 11.47
C THR A 448 -17.38 -6.54 12.47
N LYS A 449 -16.97 -6.11 13.65
CA LYS A 449 -17.84 -5.52 14.67
C LYS A 449 -17.33 -4.13 14.96
N ALA A 450 -18.20 -3.13 14.82
CA ALA A 450 -17.87 -1.74 15.14
C ALA A 450 -18.87 -1.19 16.15
N ARG A 451 -18.38 -0.34 17.02
CA ARG A 451 -19.20 0.42 17.96
C ARG A 451 -18.65 1.83 18.10
N GLY A 452 -19.52 2.79 18.28
CA GLY A 452 -19.17 4.17 18.54
C GLY A 452 -20.40 5.03 18.63
N GLU A 453 -20.35 6.06 19.46
CA GLU A 453 -21.43 7.04 19.56
C GLU A 453 -21.72 7.70 18.21
N LEU A 454 -20.69 7.81 17.38
CA LEU A 454 -20.78 8.38 16.04
C LEU A 454 -21.43 7.43 15.00
N PHE A 455 -21.74 6.18 15.31
CA PHE A 455 -22.37 5.23 14.35
C PHE A 455 -23.86 4.99 14.61
N THR A 456 -24.52 5.93 15.27
CA THR A 456 -25.96 5.84 15.61
C THR A 456 -26.92 6.03 14.41
N GLY A 457 -26.39 6.41 13.25
CA GLY A 457 -27.17 6.40 11.98
C GLY A 457 -27.54 5.02 11.48
N GLY A 458 -26.89 3.96 12.00
CA GLY A 458 -27.26 2.55 11.82
C GLY A 458 -28.16 2.08 12.96
N ASN A 459 -27.61 1.26 13.85
CA ASN A 459 -28.31 0.88 15.07
C ASN A 459 -28.26 2.01 16.12
N PRO A 460 -29.32 2.30 16.85
CA PRO A 460 -29.39 3.40 17.83
C PRO A 460 -28.38 3.28 18.96
N ASP A 461 -27.90 2.08 19.29
CA ASP A 461 -26.86 1.84 20.29
C ASP A 461 -25.42 2.02 19.75
N GLY A 462 -25.27 2.45 18.47
CA GLY A 462 -24.01 2.65 17.80
C GLY A 462 -23.25 1.37 17.46
N ARG A 463 -23.84 0.19 17.68
CA ARG A 463 -23.24 -1.11 17.32
C ARG A 463 -23.66 -1.54 15.93
N ASN A 464 -22.67 -1.75 15.06
CA ASN A 464 -22.91 -2.17 13.67
C ASN A 464 -21.97 -3.34 13.33
N THR A 465 -22.41 -4.18 12.40
CA THR A 465 -21.64 -5.32 11.93
C THR A 465 -21.46 -5.25 10.42
N ALA A 466 -20.32 -5.72 9.93
CA ALA A 466 -20.09 -5.93 8.52
C ALA A 466 -19.42 -7.28 8.29
N GLY A 467 -19.68 -7.89 7.15
CA GLY A 467 -19.07 -9.14 6.77
C GLY A 467 -18.73 -9.18 5.29
N ASN A 468 -17.77 -10.01 4.95
CA ASN A 468 -17.38 -10.26 3.56
C ASN A 468 -17.07 -11.73 3.37
N ARG A 469 -17.62 -12.32 2.33
CA ARG A 469 -17.36 -13.70 1.91
C ARG A 469 -17.00 -13.69 0.43
N ALA A 470 -15.86 -14.29 0.09
CA ALA A 470 -15.43 -14.29 -1.29
C ALA A 470 -14.77 -15.61 -1.71
N ILE A 471 -14.87 -15.89 -2.99
CA ILE A 471 -14.15 -16.96 -3.68
C ILE A 471 -13.51 -16.38 -4.93
N PHE A 472 -12.28 -16.74 -5.20
CA PHE A 472 -11.57 -16.27 -6.38
C PHE A 472 -10.75 -17.37 -7.06
N LEU A 473 -10.54 -17.18 -8.37
CA LEU A 473 -9.70 -18.02 -9.21
C LEU A 473 -8.91 -17.11 -10.17
N GLN A 474 -7.62 -17.37 -10.28
CA GLN A 474 -6.75 -16.76 -11.28
C GLN A 474 -5.92 -17.83 -11.99
N LEU A 475 -5.77 -17.64 -13.29
CA LEU A 475 -4.97 -18.49 -14.19
C LEU A 475 -3.91 -17.62 -14.85
N ASP A 476 -2.66 -18.03 -14.76
CA ASP A 476 -1.52 -17.37 -15.36
C ASP A 476 -0.76 -18.35 -16.25
N LYS A 477 -0.59 -18.02 -17.53
CA LYS A 477 0.09 -18.86 -18.50
C LYS A 477 1.07 -18.05 -19.33
N LYS A 478 2.30 -18.57 -19.46
CA LYS A 478 3.31 -18.01 -20.37
C LYS A 478 3.44 -18.90 -21.61
N PHE A 479 3.22 -18.28 -22.76
CA PHE A 479 3.33 -18.93 -24.06
C PHE A 479 4.64 -18.53 -24.74
N PHE A 480 5.29 -19.48 -25.41
CA PHE A 480 6.50 -19.26 -26.22
C PHE A 480 7.64 -18.54 -25.46
N ASN A 481 7.68 -18.62 -24.13
CA ASN A 481 8.59 -17.88 -23.24
C ASN A 481 8.57 -16.35 -23.42
N ARG A 482 7.50 -15.79 -24.03
CA ARG A 482 7.39 -14.36 -24.38
C ARG A 482 6.05 -13.72 -24.05
N LEU A 483 4.96 -14.46 -24.11
CA LEU A 483 3.62 -13.92 -23.91
C LEU A 483 3.03 -14.44 -22.59
N ASN A 484 2.93 -13.60 -21.58
CA ASN A 484 2.22 -13.88 -20.34
C ASN A 484 0.77 -13.47 -20.51
N ILE A 485 -0.17 -14.35 -20.19
CA ILE A 485 -1.61 -14.09 -20.13
C ILE A 485 -2.08 -14.42 -18.73
N SER A 486 -2.83 -13.51 -18.14
CA SER A 486 -3.47 -13.65 -16.84
C SER A 486 -4.98 -13.45 -17.00
N ALA A 487 -5.79 -14.31 -16.39
CA ALA A 487 -7.24 -14.14 -16.32
C ALA A 487 -7.73 -14.54 -14.94
N GLY A 488 -8.68 -13.82 -14.40
CA GLY A 488 -9.20 -14.08 -13.06
C GLY A 488 -10.64 -13.67 -12.88
N VAL A 489 -11.31 -14.32 -11.94
CA VAL A 489 -12.66 -14.04 -11.51
C VAL A 489 -12.74 -14.12 -9.98
N ARG A 490 -13.53 -13.24 -9.38
CA ARG A 490 -13.90 -13.26 -7.97
C ARG A 490 -15.40 -13.04 -7.85
N TYR A 491 -16.05 -13.82 -7.03
CA TYR A 491 -17.37 -13.51 -6.52
C TYR A 491 -17.25 -13.09 -5.07
N GLU A 492 -17.85 -11.98 -4.73
CA GLU A 492 -17.74 -11.39 -3.40
C GLU A 492 -19.11 -10.95 -2.93
N GLU A 493 -19.45 -11.32 -1.71
CA GLU A 493 -20.66 -10.95 -1.02
C GLU A 493 -20.35 -10.16 0.23
N PHE A 494 -20.99 -9.02 0.39
CA PHE A 494 -20.90 -8.13 1.55
C PHE A 494 -22.23 -8.07 2.27
N ASN A 495 -22.16 -8.02 3.59
CA ASN A 495 -23.30 -7.65 4.42
C ASN A 495 -22.91 -6.52 5.37
N ILE A 496 -23.83 -5.58 5.58
CA ILE A 496 -23.77 -4.59 6.66
C ILE A 496 -25.11 -4.62 7.40
N ASN A 497 -25.06 -4.93 8.70
CA ASN A 497 -26.25 -5.23 9.48
C ASN A 497 -27.12 -6.28 8.79
N SER A 498 -28.30 -5.91 8.32
CA SER A 498 -29.24 -6.80 7.61
C SER A 498 -29.17 -6.70 6.07
N GLU A 499 -28.39 -5.76 5.54
CA GLU A 499 -28.28 -5.55 4.10
C GLU A 499 -27.17 -6.44 3.51
N THR A 500 -27.47 -7.16 2.44
CA THR A 500 -26.51 -8.03 1.75
C THR A 500 -26.48 -7.71 0.27
N GLN A 501 -25.28 -7.64 -0.30
CA GLN A 501 -25.07 -7.42 -1.73
C GLN A 501 -23.87 -8.22 -2.22
N GLY A 502 -24.00 -8.89 -3.35
CA GLY A 502 -22.93 -9.67 -3.98
C GLY A 502 -22.71 -9.29 -5.43
N LYS A 503 -21.47 -9.47 -5.91
CA LYS A 503 -21.10 -9.17 -7.29
C LYS A 503 -19.91 -10.00 -7.77
N PRO A 504 -19.93 -10.54 -9.01
CA PRO A 504 -18.74 -11.00 -9.69
C PRO A 504 -17.91 -9.83 -10.22
N VAL A 505 -16.58 -9.97 -10.19
CA VAL A 505 -15.60 -9.07 -10.84
C VAL A 505 -14.60 -9.90 -11.62
N PHE A 506 -14.13 -9.35 -12.75
CA PHE A 506 -13.24 -10.01 -13.67
C PHE A 506 -11.95 -9.21 -13.87
N ARG A 507 -10.88 -9.92 -14.22
CA ARG A 507 -9.65 -9.31 -14.73
C ARG A 507 -9.07 -10.14 -15.86
N ALA A 508 -8.40 -9.46 -16.79
CA ALA A 508 -7.58 -10.07 -17.81
C ALA A 508 -6.36 -9.19 -18.09
N GLY A 509 -5.26 -9.81 -18.41
CA GLY A 509 -4.04 -9.07 -18.76
C GLY A 509 -3.14 -9.88 -19.66
N ALA A 510 -2.35 -9.18 -20.46
CA ALA A 510 -1.32 -9.75 -21.32
C ALA A 510 -0.03 -8.93 -21.22
N ASN A 511 1.10 -9.60 -21.22
CA ASN A 511 2.42 -8.97 -21.31
C ASN A 511 3.24 -9.71 -22.37
N TYR A 512 3.69 -8.99 -23.40
CA TYR A 512 4.46 -9.54 -24.48
C TYR A 512 5.89 -9.00 -24.49
N LYS A 513 6.86 -9.88 -24.32
CA LYS A 513 8.29 -9.59 -24.40
C LYS A 513 8.74 -9.55 -25.87
N VAL A 514 8.83 -8.34 -26.43
CA VAL A 514 9.22 -8.10 -27.84
C VAL A 514 10.71 -8.29 -28.03
N GLY A 515 11.52 -7.78 -27.11
CA GLY A 515 12.98 -7.82 -27.16
C GLY A 515 13.60 -8.35 -25.87
N LYS A 516 14.91 -8.18 -25.69
CA LYS A 516 15.61 -8.63 -24.48
C LYS A 516 15.07 -7.94 -23.20
N ALA A 517 14.69 -6.66 -23.32
CA ALA A 517 14.25 -5.83 -22.21
C ALA A 517 13.08 -4.90 -22.59
N THR A 518 12.29 -5.25 -23.61
CA THR A 518 11.13 -4.49 -24.09
C THR A 518 9.87 -5.31 -23.86
N PHE A 519 8.92 -4.76 -23.15
CA PHE A 519 7.68 -5.41 -22.76
C PHE A 519 6.48 -4.52 -23.10
N PHE A 520 5.51 -5.07 -23.82
CA PHE A 520 4.20 -4.45 -24.05
C PHE A 520 3.18 -5.13 -23.16
N ARG A 521 2.37 -4.35 -22.45
CA ARG A 521 1.30 -4.89 -21.63
C ARG A 521 -0.03 -4.26 -21.95
N ALA A 522 -1.08 -5.05 -21.77
CA ALA A 522 -2.46 -4.63 -21.81
C ALA A 522 -3.19 -5.27 -20.63
N SER A 523 -4.01 -4.52 -19.94
CA SER A 523 -4.80 -5.05 -18.83
C SER A 523 -6.20 -4.45 -18.79
N TYR A 524 -7.14 -5.26 -18.33
CA TYR A 524 -8.50 -4.90 -17.97
C TYR A 524 -8.81 -5.49 -16.60
N GLY A 525 -9.40 -4.72 -15.72
CA GLY A 525 -9.82 -5.19 -14.40
C GLY A 525 -11.05 -4.44 -13.91
N GLU A 526 -11.94 -5.19 -13.28
CA GLU A 526 -13.13 -4.64 -12.63
C GLU A 526 -12.90 -4.52 -11.13
N GLY A 527 -13.59 -3.56 -10.52
CA GLY A 527 -13.60 -3.33 -9.10
C GLY A 527 -15.02 -3.17 -8.55
N PHE A 528 -15.17 -3.56 -7.31
CA PHE A 528 -16.40 -3.44 -6.54
C PHE A 528 -16.05 -3.03 -5.12
N ARG A 529 -16.72 -2.00 -4.58
CA ARG A 529 -16.54 -1.56 -3.21
C ARG A 529 -17.89 -1.33 -2.55
N PHE A 530 -18.12 -2.00 -1.43
CA PHE A 530 -19.25 -1.73 -0.57
C PHE A 530 -18.90 -0.55 0.37
N PRO A 531 -19.85 0.35 0.69
CA PRO A 531 -19.62 1.43 1.62
C PRO A 531 -19.20 0.91 3.00
N SER A 532 -18.31 1.63 3.67
CA SER A 532 -17.92 1.33 5.05
C SER A 532 -19.06 1.65 6.04
N ILE A 533 -18.94 1.15 7.27
CA ILE A 533 -19.86 1.49 8.37
C ILE A 533 -19.91 3.00 8.57
N ALA A 534 -18.75 3.68 8.55
CA ALA A 534 -18.67 5.12 8.69
C ALA A 534 -19.38 5.85 7.55
N GLU A 535 -19.16 5.47 6.28
CA GLU A 535 -19.84 6.11 5.15
C GLU A 535 -21.38 6.03 5.24
N LYS A 536 -21.91 4.91 5.78
CA LYS A 536 -23.36 4.73 5.93
C LYS A 536 -23.95 5.40 7.18
N PHE A 537 -23.27 5.30 8.31
CA PHE A 537 -23.91 5.47 9.62
C PHE A 537 -23.31 6.56 10.50
N ILE A 538 -22.26 7.28 10.02
CA ILE A 538 -21.64 8.33 10.82
C ILE A 538 -22.61 9.49 11.09
N VAL A 539 -22.79 9.85 12.37
CA VAL A 539 -23.49 11.04 12.85
C VAL A 539 -22.56 11.72 13.86
N THR A 540 -21.99 12.83 13.47
CA THR A 540 -21.01 13.53 14.30
C THR A 540 -21.01 15.03 14.03
N SER A 541 -20.11 15.77 14.67
CA SER A 541 -19.87 17.17 14.45
C SER A 541 -18.37 17.45 14.37
N LEU A 542 -17.99 18.29 13.42
CA LEU A 542 -16.65 18.86 13.27
C LEU A 542 -16.76 20.35 13.61
N GLY A 543 -16.64 20.68 14.91
CA GLY A 543 -17.04 21.98 15.41
C GLY A 543 -18.55 22.20 15.27
N ALA A 544 -18.91 23.30 14.65
CA ALA A 544 -20.31 23.61 14.34
C ALA A 544 -20.89 22.86 13.12
N VAL A 545 -20.02 22.29 12.29
CA VAL A 545 -20.41 21.58 11.06
C VAL A 545 -20.77 20.14 11.38
N LYS A 546 -21.98 19.69 10.99
CA LYS A 546 -22.45 18.34 11.23
C LYS A 546 -22.08 17.37 10.11
N VAL A 547 -21.99 16.08 10.46
CA VAL A 547 -21.91 14.96 9.54
C VAL A 547 -23.19 14.15 9.66
N TYR A 548 -23.84 13.88 8.54
CA TYR A 548 -25.14 13.23 8.44
C TYR A 548 -25.03 11.81 7.90
N ALA A 549 -25.68 10.85 8.52
CA ALA A 549 -25.74 9.47 8.04
C ALA A 549 -26.46 9.37 6.67
N ASN A 550 -26.06 8.37 5.88
CA ASN A 550 -26.76 7.95 4.67
C ASN A 550 -26.88 6.42 4.59
N PRO A 551 -27.87 5.83 5.25
CA PRO A 551 -28.06 4.37 5.20
C PRO A 551 -28.30 3.83 3.77
N ASP A 552 -28.84 4.65 2.85
CA ASP A 552 -29.23 4.25 1.51
C ASP A 552 -28.11 4.30 0.47
N ILE A 553 -26.87 4.62 0.90
CA ILE A 553 -25.72 4.69 0.00
C ILE A 553 -25.43 3.33 -0.65
N LYS A 554 -25.24 3.32 -1.97
CA LYS A 554 -25.06 2.12 -2.79
C LYS A 554 -23.59 1.83 -3.02
N ALA A 555 -23.28 0.57 -3.26
CA ALA A 555 -21.92 0.13 -3.62
C ALA A 555 -21.44 0.78 -4.92
N GLU A 556 -20.14 1.07 -4.94
CA GLU A 556 -19.43 1.53 -6.13
C GLU A 556 -18.97 0.36 -6.98
N THR A 557 -18.89 0.60 -8.28
CA THR A 557 -18.24 -0.32 -9.21
C THR A 557 -17.32 0.45 -10.14
N SER A 558 -16.25 -0.18 -10.55
CA SER A 558 -15.33 0.43 -11.52
C SER A 558 -14.83 -0.59 -12.53
N TYR A 559 -14.29 -0.09 -13.65
CA TYR A 559 -13.35 -0.85 -14.45
C TYR A 559 -12.13 0.03 -14.76
N ASN A 560 -10.99 -0.63 -14.95
CA ASN A 560 -9.75 -0.02 -15.40
C ASN A 560 -9.25 -0.74 -16.66
N ALA A 561 -8.93 0.01 -17.70
CA ALA A 561 -8.26 -0.47 -18.90
C ALA A 561 -6.93 0.26 -19.08
N GLU A 562 -5.87 -0.46 -19.41
CA GLU A 562 -4.53 0.08 -19.55
C GLU A 562 -3.77 -0.55 -20.70
N LEU A 563 -2.97 0.28 -21.38
CA LEU A 563 -1.91 -0.14 -22.31
C LEU A 563 -0.59 0.46 -21.85
N GLY A 564 0.47 -0.32 -21.83
CA GLY A 564 1.78 0.16 -21.37
C GLY A 564 2.95 -0.46 -22.13
N ILE A 565 4.06 0.25 -22.11
CA ILE A 565 5.36 -0.21 -22.59
C ILE A 565 6.40 0.00 -21.50
N LYS A 566 7.17 -1.05 -21.20
CA LYS A 566 8.33 -1.00 -20.32
C LYS A 566 9.58 -1.32 -21.09
N GLN A 567 10.57 -0.44 -21.03
CA GLN A 567 11.83 -0.55 -21.74
C GLN A 567 12.99 -0.54 -20.75
N GLY A 568 13.69 -1.66 -20.62
CA GLY A 568 14.99 -1.70 -19.96
C GLY A 568 16.07 -1.11 -20.85
N PHE A 569 17.00 -0.36 -20.28
CA PHE A 569 18.14 0.22 -20.99
C PHE A 569 19.45 0.03 -20.22
N LYS A 570 20.54 -0.03 -20.97
CA LYS A 570 21.91 0.02 -20.45
C LYS A 570 22.74 0.93 -21.33
N ILE A 571 23.21 2.03 -20.74
CA ILE A 571 24.04 3.06 -21.42
C ILE A 571 25.30 3.24 -20.60
N GLY A 572 26.38 2.60 -21.02
CA GLY A 572 27.61 2.52 -20.25
C GLY A 572 27.39 1.79 -18.92
N SER A 573 27.69 2.45 -17.80
CA SER A 573 27.45 1.94 -16.44
C SER A 573 26.03 2.22 -15.94
N VAL A 574 25.26 3.05 -16.63
CA VAL A 574 23.88 3.40 -16.27
C VAL A 574 22.95 2.31 -16.77
N MET A 575 22.17 1.77 -15.88
CA MET A 575 21.16 0.77 -16.20
C MET A 575 19.83 1.16 -15.56
N GLY A 576 18.69 0.87 -16.23
CA GLY A 576 17.37 1.27 -15.71
C GLY A 576 16.21 0.79 -16.55
N PHE A 577 15.04 1.26 -16.17
CA PHE A 577 13.78 1.09 -16.89
C PHE A 577 13.12 2.44 -17.13
N ALA A 578 12.52 2.58 -18.31
CA ALA A 578 11.49 3.56 -18.60
C ALA A 578 10.16 2.82 -18.76
N ASP A 579 9.11 3.30 -18.14
CA ASP A 579 7.76 2.75 -18.21
C ASP A 579 6.78 3.85 -18.59
N VAL A 580 5.95 3.61 -19.58
CA VAL A 580 4.87 4.50 -20.02
C VAL A 580 3.59 3.72 -20.06
N ALA A 581 2.53 4.25 -19.47
CA ALA A 581 1.20 3.67 -19.51
C ALA A 581 0.15 4.73 -19.83
N VAL A 582 -0.80 4.38 -20.67
CA VAL A 582 -2.05 5.12 -20.88
C VAL A 582 -3.16 4.31 -20.26
N PHE A 583 -4.05 4.97 -19.53
CA PHE A 583 -5.11 4.28 -18.78
C PHE A 583 -6.42 5.06 -18.78
N GLN A 584 -7.51 4.32 -18.59
CA GLN A 584 -8.83 4.84 -18.34
C GLN A 584 -9.49 4.02 -17.24
N GLN A 585 -10.02 4.70 -16.25
CA GLN A 585 -10.81 4.12 -15.17
C GLN A 585 -12.18 4.78 -15.16
N GLU A 586 -13.26 4.00 -15.10
CA GLU A 586 -14.63 4.50 -14.96
C GLU A 586 -15.28 3.94 -13.73
N PHE A 587 -16.10 4.77 -13.11
CA PHE A 587 -16.86 4.44 -11.90
C PHE A 587 -18.35 4.63 -12.14
N LYS A 588 -19.14 3.79 -11.49
CA LYS A 588 -20.60 3.93 -11.35
C LYS A 588 -20.97 3.99 -9.89
N ASN A 589 -22.00 4.76 -9.55
CA ASN A 589 -22.41 5.03 -8.18
C ASN A 589 -21.24 5.59 -7.34
N PHE A 590 -20.47 6.48 -7.92
CA PHE A 590 -19.30 7.05 -7.31
C PHE A 590 -19.66 7.72 -5.98
N ILE A 591 -19.01 7.32 -4.88
CA ILE A 591 -19.29 7.85 -3.55
C ILE A 591 -18.38 9.03 -3.28
N GLU A 592 -18.98 10.17 -2.91
CA GLU A 592 -18.23 11.34 -2.41
C GLU A 592 -18.79 11.79 -1.07
N PHE A 593 -17.92 12.30 -0.23
CA PHE A 593 -18.28 12.95 1.01
C PHE A 593 -18.45 14.43 0.71
N THR A 594 -19.70 14.86 0.56
CA THR A 594 -20.05 16.17 -0.01
C THR A 594 -20.69 17.06 1.04
N PHE A 595 -20.28 18.32 1.01
CA PHE A 595 -20.89 19.36 1.82
C PHE A 595 -22.22 19.83 1.20
N GLY A 596 -23.24 20.01 2.05
CA GLY A 596 -24.56 20.45 1.60
C GLY A 596 -25.48 20.82 2.77
N GLN A 597 -26.72 21.18 2.45
CA GLN A 597 -27.77 21.42 3.45
C GLN A 597 -28.59 20.14 3.61
N TRP A 598 -28.38 19.41 4.69
CA TRP A 598 -28.93 18.07 4.88
C TRP A 598 -30.03 17.99 5.95
N ASN A 599 -30.13 19.00 6.85
CA ASN A 599 -31.19 19.02 7.84
C ASN A 599 -32.49 19.53 7.22
N PRO A 600 -33.62 18.82 7.39
CA PRO A 600 -34.93 19.27 6.88
C PRO A 600 -35.43 20.57 7.52
N ASN A 601 -34.94 20.94 8.70
CA ASN A 601 -35.32 22.12 9.44
C ASN A 601 -34.09 23.00 9.72
N PRO A 602 -33.56 23.73 8.71
CA PRO A 602 -32.43 24.61 8.89
C PRO A 602 -32.77 25.77 9.85
N THR A 603 -31.89 26.00 10.85
CA THR A 603 -31.97 27.08 11.81
C THR A 603 -30.56 27.60 12.06
N PHE A 604 -30.41 28.76 12.68
CA PHE A 604 -29.07 29.24 13.11
C PHE A 604 -28.43 28.29 14.12
N ASP A 605 -29.20 27.73 15.05
CA ASP A 605 -28.69 26.83 16.09
C ASP A 605 -28.11 25.52 15.53
N ASN A 606 -28.55 25.08 14.36
CA ASN A 606 -28.01 23.91 13.66
C ASN A 606 -27.14 24.27 12.44
N MET A 607 -26.54 25.45 12.46
CA MET A 607 -25.72 25.99 11.37
C MET A 607 -26.41 25.90 10.00
N LEU A 608 -27.70 26.32 9.97
CA LEU A 608 -28.54 26.29 8.77
C LEU A 608 -28.70 24.87 8.19
N GLY A 609 -28.52 23.83 8.99
CA GLY A 609 -28.57 22.45 8.52
C GLY A 609 -27.44 22.03 7.59
N LEU A 610 -26.37 22.84 7.53
CA LEU A 610 -25.19 22.58 6.69
C LEU A 610 -24.31 21.47 7.29
N GLY A 611 -23.65 20.72 6.44
CA GLY A 611 -22.73 19.68 6.87
C GLY A 611 -22.29 18.76 5.76
N PHE A 612 -21.62 17.69 6.14
CA PHE A 612 -21.17 16.65 5.24
C PHE A 612 -22.06 15.44 5.24
N LYS A 613 -22.10 14.75 4.11
CA LYS A 613 -22.80 13.47 3.94
C LYS A 613 -22.14 12.65 2.84
N SER A 614 -21.97 11.36 3.04
CA SER A 614 -21.55 10.44 1.96
C SER A 614 -22.71 10.19 1.02
N VAL A 615 -22.52 10.43 -0.27
CA VAL A 615 -23.57 10.30 -1.30
C VAL A 615 -23.04 9.67 -2.59
N ASN A 616 -23.90 8.99 -3.34
CA ASN A 616 -23.55 8.53 -4.67
C ASN A 616 -23.75 9.66 -5.69
N THR A 617 -22.67 10.25 -6.19
CA THR A 617 -22.69 11.40 -7.11
C THR A 617 -22.84 11.03 -8.58
N GLY A 618 -23.08 9.75 -8.89
CA GLY A 618 -23.31 9.25 -10.25
C GLY A 618 -22.11 8.60 -10.89
N GLY A 619 -21.79 8.95 -12.12
CA GLY A 619 -20.67 8.40 -12.88
C GLY A 619 -19.43 9.28 -12.81
N ALA A 620 -18.25 8.66 -12.78
CA ALA A 620 -16.98 9.36 -12.84
C ALA A 620 -16.00 8.63 -13.79
N ARG A 621 -15.08 9.38 -14.40
CA ARG A 621 -14.03 8.87 -15.28
C ARG A 621 -12.71 9.51 -14.96
N VAL A 622 -11.67 8.70 -14.88
CA VAL A 622 -10.28 9.15 -14.79
C VAL A 622 -9.49 8.54 -15.94
N ARG A 623 -8.93 9.35 -16.79
CA ARG A 623 -8.01 8.92 -17.85
C ARG A 623 -6.71 9.67 -17.76
N GLY A 624 -5.63 9.07 -18.22
CA GLY A 624 -4.34 9.73 -18.11
C GLY A 624 -3.18 8.98 -18.69
N VAL A 625 -2.02 9.54 -18.46
CA VAL A 625 -0.72 9.01 -18.86
C VAL A 625 0.17 8.99 -17.62
N ASP A 626 0.86 7.88 -17.43
CA ASP A 626 1.81 7.67 -16.36
C ASP A 626 3.18 7.34 -16.96
N PHE A 627 4.20 8.08 -16.57
CA PHE A 627 5.58 7.88 -16.97
C PHE A 627 6.43 7.66 -15.73
N SER A 628 7.25 6.62 -15.72
CA SER A 628 8.28 6.43 -14.71
C SER A 628 9.61 6.06 -15.35
N LEU A 629 10.69 6.55 -14.75
CA LEU A 629 12.06 6.29 -15.13
C LEU A 629 12.84 5.99 -13.86
N MET A 630 13.45 4.83 -13.78
CA MET A 630 14.32 4.48 -12.67
C MET A 630 15.61 3.86 -13.15
N GLY A 631 16.67 4.08 -12.44
CA GLY A 631 17.95 3.49 -12.80
C GLY A 631 19.03 3.67 -11.74
N GLU A 632 20.11 2.98 -12.00
CA GLU A 632 21.31 2.99 -11.17
C GLU A 632 22.56 2.99 -12.05
N ALA A 633 23.58 3.70 -11.63
CA ALA A 633 24.92 3.60 -12.18
C ALA A 633 25.89 3.23 -11.06
N LYS A 634 26.76 2.25 -11.30
CA LYS A 634 27.79 1.82 -10.35
C LYS A 634 29.16 1.91 -11.00
N TRP A 635 30.13 2.46 -10.26
CA TRP A 635 31.54 2.49 -10.64
C TRP A 635 32.43 2.51 -9.41
N ASN A 636 33.30 1.53 -9.27
CA ASN A 636 34.17 1.35 -8.10
C ASN A 636 33.39 1.41 -6.77
N LYS A 637 33.73 2.35 -5.89
CA LYS A 637 33.08 2.61 -4.59
C LYS A 637 31.98 3.68 -4.66
N SER A 638 31.48 3.98 -5.87
CA SER A 638 30.49 5.03 -6.08
C SER A 638 29.25 4.48 -6.76
N SER A 639 28.12 5.02 -6.46
CA SER A 639 26.87 4.74 -7.16
C SER A 639 25.97 5.96 -7.23
N VAL A 640 25.15 6.03 -8.28
CA VAL A 640 24.06 7.00 -8.41
C VAL A 640 22.79 6.23 -8.67
N GLN A 641 21.74 6.53 -7.94
CA GLN A 641 20.39 5.99 -8.16
C GLN A 641 19.45 7.15 -8.48
N PHE A 642 18.51 6.94 -9.37
CA PHE A 642 17.51 7.93 -9.71
C PHE A 642 16.15 7.29 -9.93
N LEU A 643 15.13 8.02 -9.54
CA LEU A 643 13.71 7.77 -9.79
C LEU A 643 13.10 9.07 -10.29
N ALA A 644 12.41 9.03 -11.42
CA ALA A 644 11.63 10.16 -11.92
C ALA A 644 10.28 9.66 -12.40
N GLY A 645 9.23 10.40 -12.10
CA GLY A 645 7.88 10.07 -12.52
C GLY A 645 7.06 11.32 -12.84
N TYR A 646 6.21 11.19 -13.84
CA TYR A 646 5.22 12.19 -14.20
C TYR A 646 3.89 11.50 -14.47
N THR A 647 2.85 11.95 -13.79
CA THR A 647 1.49 11.46 -14.02
C THR A 647 0.59 12.63 -14.37
N TYR A 648 -0.09 12.50 -15.48
CA TYR A 648 -1.19 13.37 -15.88
C TYR A 648 -2.50 12.62 -15.80
N THR A 649 -3.50 13.24 -15.20
CA THR A 649 -4.86 12.69 -15.08
C THR A 649 -5.91 13.73 -15.44
N GLN A 650 -6.99 13.26 -16.04
CA GLN A 650 -8.21 14.02 -16.26
C GLN A 650 -9.36 13.32 -15.52
N PRO A 651 -9.57 13.63 -14.24
CA PRO A 651 -10.66 13.08 -13.43
C PRO A 651 -11.91 13.93 -13.63
N ILE A 652 -12.97 13.37 -14.22
CA ILE A 652 -14.20 14.12 -14.52
C ILE A 652 -15.45 13.38 -14.02
N SER A 653 -16.46 14.14 -13.62
CA SER A 653 -17.83 13.63 -13.53
C SER A 653 -18.40 13.39 -14.93
N THR A 654 -19.01 12.24 -15.16
CA THR A 654 -19.70 11.92 -16.42
C THR A 654 -21.20 12.22 -16.36
N THR A 655 -21.71 12.59 -15.20
CA THR A 655 -23.10 12.93 -14.92
C THR A 655 -23.23 14.21 -14.07
N PRO A 656 -22.67 15.36 -14.52
CA PRO A 656 -22.53 16.55 -13.67
C PRO A 656 -23.87 17.16 -13.24
N ASP A 657 -24.93 16.98 -14.04
CA ASP A 657 -26.26 17.55 -13.79
C ASP A 657 -27.23 16.54 -13.15
N GLN A 658 -26.77 15.31 -12.89
CA GLN A 658 -27.59 14.31 -12.21
C GLN A 658 -27.88 14.74 -10.78
N VAL A 659 -29.17 14.88 -10.43
CA VAL A 659 -29.58 15.10 -9.04
C VAL A 659 -29.31 13.85 -8.25
N TYR A 660 -28.46 13.91 -7.26
CA TYR A 660 -28.11 12.80 -6.38
C TYR A 660 -28.67 12.96 -4.96
N ALA A 661 -29.09 14.17 -4.61
CA ALA A 661 -29.79 14.41 -3.37
C ALA A 661 -30.73 15.62 -3.53
N THR A 662 -31.88 15.53 -2.90
CA THR A 662 -32.82 16.64 -2.80
C THR A 662 -32.89 17.04 -1.35
N ALA A 663 -32.63 18.32 -1.05
CA ALA A 663 -32.83 18.85 0.30
C ALA A 663 -34.33 18.71 0.62
N PRO A 664 -34.70 18.28 1.83
CA PRO A 664 -36.09 18.26 2.25
C PRO A 664 -36.55 19.71 2.34
N VAL A 665 -37.33 20.13 1.35
CA VAL A 665 -37.77 21.52 1.20
C VAL A 665 -39.05 21.74 1.99
N ASN A 666 -38.93 22.43 3.12
CA ASN A 666 -40.07 23.24 3.55
C ASN A 666 -39.92 24.60 2.83
N ALA A 667 -40.70 24.77 1.71
CA ALA A 667 -40.60 25.96 0.85
C ALA A 667 -40.80 27.30 1.60
N SER A 668 -41.33 27.25 2.81
CA SER A 668 -41.57 28.39 3.70
C SER A 668 -40.39 28.71 4.60
N ASN A 669 -39.31 27.88 4.67
CA ASN A 669 -38.18 28.14 5.52
C ASN A 669 -37.26 29.20 4.87
N PRO A 670 -37.05 30.38 5.49
CA PRO A 670 -36.22 31.45 4.95
C PRO A 670 -34.74 31.10 4.90
N PHE A 671 -34.31 30.07 5.61
CA PHE A 671 -32.91 29.61 5.68
C PHE A 671 -32.58 28.53 4.64
N LEU A 672 -33.49 28.22 3.72
CA LEU A 672 -33.24 27.28 2.64
C LEU A 672 -32.29 27.91 1.60
N LEU A 673 -31.13 27.35 1.46
CA LEU A 673 -30.18 27.77 0.40
C LEU A 673 -30.62 27.13 -0.91
N ARG A 674 -31.13 27.90 -1.85
CA ARG A 674 -31.70 27.43 -3.11
C ARG A 674 -30.74 26.61 -3.95
N ASP A 675 -29.46 26.92 -3.90
CA ASP A 675 -28.40 26.21 -4.62
C ASP A 675 -28.18 24.79 -4.12
N PHE A 676 -28.65 24.46 -2.92
CA PHE A 676 -28.59 23.11 -2.36
C PHE A 676 -29.92 22.35 -2.44
N ALA A 677 -30.98 22.96 -2.95
CA ALA A 677 -32.32 22.34 -3.05
C ALA A 677 -32.31 21.06 -3.89
N ASN A 678 -31.53 21.06 -4.98
CA ASN A 678 -31.23 19.88 -5.80
C ASN A 678 -29.72 19.75 -5.97
N ALA A 679 -29.09 18.92 -5.12
CA ALA A 679 -27.67 18.74 -5.19
C ALA A 679 -27.28 17.93 -6.44
N THR A 680 -26.48 18.54 -7.29
CA THR A 680 -25.81 17.93 -8.44
C THR A 680 -24.30 18.10 -8.27
N PHE A 681 -23.51 17.38 -9.04
CA PHE A 681 -22.07 17.62 -9.06
C PHE A 681 -21.77 19.08 -9.40
N ALA A 682 -22.43 19.63 -10.42
CA ALA A 682 -22.23 21.01 -10.86
C ALA A 682 -22.62 22.04 -9.77
N SER A 683 -23.77 21.88 -9.11
CA SER A 683 -24.24 22.86 -8.11
C SER A 683 -23.44 22.86 -6.80
N THR A 684 -22.75 21.76 -6.48
CA THR A 684 -21.95 21.63 -5.26
C THR A 684 -20.45 21.84 -5.47
N SER A 685 -20.03 22.14 -6.69
CA SER A 685 -18.63 22.37 -7.07
C SER A 685 -18.24 23.85 -6.98
N SER A 686 -17.02 24.13 -6.50
CA SER A 686 -16.46 25.50 -6.55
C SER A 686 -16.11 25.93 -7.99
N ASP A 687 -15.74 24.97 -8.84
CA ASP A 687 -15.51 25.19 -10.28
C ASP A 687 -16.15 24.03 -11.08
N PRO A 688 -17.38 24.19 -11.54
CA PRO A 688 -18.06 23.19 -12.36
C PRO A 688 -17.57 23.15 -13.81
N THR A 689 -16.74 24.11 -14.24
CA THR A 689 -16.17 24.16 -15.59
C THR A 689 -15.36 22.90 -15.86
N ASN A 690 -15.51 22.28 -17.00
CA ASN A 690 -14.81 21.02 -17.36
C ASN A 690 -15.15 19.78 -16.49
N ASN A 691 -16.08 19.87 -15.54
CA ASN A 691 -16.56 18.76 -14.70
C ASN A 691 -15.44 18.01 -13.93
N ILE A 692 -14.33 18.70 -13.61
CA ILE A 692 -13.22 18.09 -12.87
C ILE A 692 -13.69 17.68 -11.47
N LEU A 693 -13.43 16.45 -11.08
CA LEU A 693 -13.79 15.92 -9.77
C LEU A 693 -13.15 16.72 -8.62
N LYS A 694 -13.87 16.87 -7.53
CA LYS A 694 -13.41 17.58 -6.34
C LYS A 694 -12.18 16.87 -5.71
N TYR A 695 -11.28 17.67 -5.14
CA TYR A 695 -10.09 17.19 -4.42
C TYR A 695 -9.20 16.24 -5.24
N ARG A 696 -8.96 16.57 -6.50
CA ARG A 696 -8.09 15.80 -7.40
C ARG A 696 -6.91 16.63 -7.89
N LEU A 697 -5.76 15.96 -7.95
CA LEU A 697 -4.52 16.48 -8.51
C LEU A 697 -4.40 16.00 -9.96
N GLN A 698 -4.28 16.92 -10.92
CA GLN A 698 -4.17 16.56 -12.33
C GLN A 698 -2.74 16.24 -12.77
N HIS A 699 -1.76 16.91 -12.18
CA HIS A 699 -0.35 16.73 -12.48
C HIS A 699 0.43 16.36 -11.22
N LEU A 700 1.20 15.30 -11.29
CA LEU A 700 2.12 14.84 -10.25
C LEU A 700 3.51 14.67 -10.86
N ILE A 701 4.53 15.31 -10.27
CA ILE A 701 5.94 15.12 -10.61
C ILE A 701 6.65 14.61 -9.37
N ARG A 702 7.43 13.55 -9.52
CA ARG A 702 8.25 12.93 -8.48
C ARG A 702 9.64 12.69 -9.03
N VAL A 703 10.65 13.23 -8.37
CA VAL A 703 12.05 13.02 -8.74
C VAL A 703 12.84 12.74 -7.48
N ASP A 704 13.65 11.70 -7.47
CA ASP A 704 14.61 11.41 -6.42
C ASP A 704 15.95 11.03 -7.04
N VAL A 705 17.02 11.64 -6.58
CA VAL A 705 18.38 11.31 -6.98
C VAL A 705 19.22 11.12 -5.72
N GLY A 706 19.89 10.00 -5.63
CA GLY A 706 20.85 9.68 -4.56
C GLY A 706 22.19 9.26 -5.14
N ALA A 707 23.26 9.70 -4.54
CA ALA A 707 24.61 9.32 -4.91
C ALA A 707 25.42 8.92 -3.68
N THR A 708 26.25 7.90 -3.85
CA THR A 708 27.21 7.45 -2.83
C THR A 708 28.61 7.54 -3.40
N PHE A 709 29.54 8.14 -2.66
CA PHE A 709 30.94 8.33 -3.02
C PHE A 709 31.82 7.88 -1.84
N GLY A 710 32.31 6.64 -1.89
CA GLY A 710 33.04 6.07 -0.74
C GLY A 710 32.18 6.05 0.52
N SER A 711 32.59 6.81 1.55
CA SER A 711 31.84 6.91 2.82
C SER A 711 30.73 7.99 2.81
N TRP A 712 30.64 8.81 1.77
CA TRP A 712 29.68 9.91 1.69
C TRP A 712 28.44 9.51 0.89
N SER A 713 27.30 9.95 1.31
CA SER A 713 26.04 9.88 0.57
C SER A 713 25.36 11.23 0.50
N ILE A 714 24.89 11.60 -0.68
CA ILE A 714 24.11 12.82 -0.90
C ILE A 714 22.85 12.48 -1.68
N GLY A 715 21.80 13.25 -1.50
CA GLY A 715 20.61 13.06 -2.31
C GLY A 715 19.67 14.26 -2.22
N ALA A 716 18.83 14.35 -3.22
CA ALA A 716 17.78 15.36 -3.29
C ALA A 716 16.52 14.76 -3.92
N SER A 717 15.38 15.26 -3.51
CA SER A 717 14.10 14.90 -4.13
C SER A 717 13.23 16.12 -4.36
N VAL A 718 12.40 16.04 -5.40
CA VAL A 718 11.42 17.05 -5.77
C VAL A 718 10.06 16.40 -5.86
N ARG A 719 9.10 16.98 -5.18
CA ARG A 719 7.68 16.66 -5.31
C ARG A 719 6.95 17.89 -5.81
N ALA A 720 6.25 17.79 -6.94
CA ALA A 720 5.40 18.86 -7.41
C ALA A 720 4.00 18.34 -7.73
N ASN A 721 3.02 19.12 -7.35
CA ASN A 721 1.60 18.82 -7.52
C ASN A 721 0.91 20.03 -8.17
N SER A 722 -0.04 19.79 -9.08
CA SER A 722 -0.97 20.84 -9.48
C SER A 722 -1.86 21.23 -8.30
N HIS A 723 -2.47 22.40 -8.34
CA HIS A 723 -3.52 22.73 -7.38
C HIS A 723 -4.76 21.85 -7.62
N MET A 724 -5.60 21.73 -6.60
CA MET A 724 -6.93 21.12 -6.71
C MET A 724 -7.89 22.14 -7.35
N GLN A 725 -8.17 21.97 -8.65
CA GLN A 725 -9.01 22.90 -9.42
C GLN A 725 -10.42 23.01 -8.82
N ASN A 726 -10.98 21.92 -8.33
CA ASN A 726 -12.33 21.86 -7.79
C ASN A 726 -12.36 21.31 -6.36
N ILE A 727 -13.17 21.94 -5.51
CA ILE A 727 -13.48 21.53 -4.13
C ILE A 727 -14.98 21.68 -3.88
N ASP A 728 -15.45 21.42 -2.66
CA ASP A 728 -16.83 21.75 -2.28
C ASP A 728 -17.05 23.26 -2.34
N GLY A 729 -17.99 23.68 -3.18
CA GLY A 729 -18.33 25.09 -3.39
C GLY A 729 -18.89 25.76 -2.14
N ALA A 730 -19.41 24.97 -1.21
CA ALA A 730 -19.95 25.49 0.05
C ALA A 730 -18.92 26.24 0.89
N PHE A 731 -17.65 25.88 0.86
CA PHE A 731 -16.60 26.62 1.58
C PHE A 731 -16.46 28.06 1.07
N GLU A 732 -16.46 28.24 -0.25
CA GLU A 732 -16.38 29.58 -0.86
C GLU A 732 -17.70 30.35 -0.64
N THR A 733 -18.84 29.69 -0.70
CA THR A 733 -20.16 30.28 -0.42
C THR A 733 -20.26 30.77 1.02
N LEU A 734 -19.84 29.96 2.00
CA LEU A 734 -19.85 30.33 3.41
C LEU A 734 -18.94 31.55 3.68
N GLU A 735 -17.72 31.56 3.14
CA GLU A 735 -16.80 32.69 3.30
C GLU A 735 -17.36 33.97 2.68
N LYS A 736 -18.01 33.88 1.52
CA LYS A 736 -18.58 35.04 0.82
C LYS A 736 -19.85 35.57 1.48
N GLU A 737 -20.79 34.69 1.82
CA GLU A 737 -22.12 35.10 2.31
C GLU A 737 -22.16 35.29 3.85
N PHE A 738 -21.28 34.60 4.58
CA PHE A 738 -21.24 34.61 6.05
C PHE A 738 -19.82 34.87 6.62
N PRO A 739 -19.09 35.91 6.17
CA PRO A 739 -17.71 36.14 6.55
C PRO A 739 -17.50 36.44 8.05
N SER A 740 -18.54 36.81 8.76
CA SER A 740 -18.52 36.98 10.22
C SER A 740 -18.53 35.65 10.99
N ILE A 741 -18.93 34.56 10.37
CA ILE A 741 -19.04 33.22 10.96
C ILE A 741 -17.90 32.31 10.45
N PHE A 742 -17.58 32.39 9.18
CA PHE A 742 -16.59 31.53 8.53
C PHE A 742 -15.75 32.32 7.53
N ASN A 743 -14.49 32.59 7.91
CA ASN A 743 -13.57 33.40 7.08
C ASN A 743 -12.13 32.85 7.14
N PRO A 744 -11.91 31.62 6.67
CA PRO A 744 -10.56 31.03 6.65
C PRO A 744 -9.66 31.60 5.54
N GLY A 745 -10.17 32.49 4.66
CA GLY A 745 -9.41 33.04 3.54
C GLY A 745 -9.22 32.11 2.35
N ILE A 746 -10.11 31.12 2.18
CA ILE A 746 -9.95 30.09 1.14
C ILE A 746 -10.01 30.64 -0.27
N ILE A 747 -10.85 31.64 -0.52
CA ILE A 747 -10.99 32.27 -1.84
C ILE A 747 -9.66 32.93 -2.24
N ARG A 748 -9.05 33.71 -1.32
CA ARG A 748 -7.78 34.37 -1.56
C ARG A 748 -6.64 33.36 -1.72
N TRP A 749 -6.54 32.37 -0.81
CA TRP A 749 -5.52 31.33 -0.88
C TRP A 749 -5.53 30.61 -2.22
N ARG A 750 -6.69 30.14 -2.68
CA ARG A 750 -6.84 29.45 -3.96
C ARG A 750 -6.47 30.35 -5.15
N ALA A 751 -6.80 31.64 -5.10
CA ALA A 751 -6.44 32.60 -6.15
C ALA A 751 -4.91 32.77 -6.25
N GLU A 752 -4.19 32.78 -5.14
CA GLU A 752 -2.74 32.94 -5.08
C GLU A 752 -1.97 31.65 -5.45
N HIS A 753 -2.54 30.47 -5.17
CA HIS A 753 -1.88 29.16 -5.36
C HIS A 753 -2.35 28.37 -6.60
N LYS A 754 -2.88 29.05 -7.63
CA LYS A 754 -3.41 28.41 -8.86
C LYS A 754 -2.41 27.56 -9.64
N LYS A 755 -1.10 27.75 -9.45
CA LYS A 755 -0.04 27.03 -10.18
C LYS A 755 0.33 25.70 -9.52
N GLY A 756 -0.25 25.39 -8.35
CA GLY A 756 0.18 24.30 -7.51
C GLY A 756 1.48 24.59 -6.79
N ASP A 757 2.03 23.54 -6.16
CA ASP A 757 3.20 23.65 -5.29
C ASP A 757 4.27 22.64 -5.63
N PHE A 758 5.51 22.97 -5.26
CA PHE A 758 6.64 22.05 -5.30
C PHE A 758 7.44 22.13 -4.00
N VAL A 759 7.98 20.99 -3.61
CA VAL A 759 8.79 20.85 -2.40
C VAL A 759 10.09 20.16 -2.77
N ILE A 760 11.19 20.65 -2.20
CA ILE A 760 12.52 20.07 -2.37
C ILE A 760 13.01 19.57 -1.02
N ASP A 761 13.45 18.32 -0.99
CA ASP A 761 14.11 17.71 0.17
C ASP A 761 15.57 17.43 -0.18
N ALA A 762 16.45 17.46 0.81
CA ALA A 762 17.85 17.15 0.64
C ALA A 762 18.36 16.26 1.78
N ARG A 763 19.35 15.42 1.49
CA ARG A 763 19.96 14.53 2.45
C ARG A 763 21.47 14.43 2.26
N PHE A 764 22.16 14.35 3.36
CA PHE A 764 23.60 14.19 3.39
C PHE A 764 23.98 13.20 4.48
N GLY A 765 24.79 12.19 4.17
CA GLY A 765 25.15 11.13 5.09
C GLY A 765 26.63 10.78 5.03
N TYR A 766 27.16 10.33 6.16
CA TYR A 766 28.52 9.85 6.30
C TYR A 766 28.55 8.49 6.99
N ASN A 767 29.09 7.48 6.33
CA ASN A 767 29.36 6.17 6.91
C ASN A 767 30.69 6.26 7.67
N ILE A 768 30.63 6.28 9.00
CA ILE A 768 31.79 6.26 9.88
C ILE A 768 32.60 4.97 9.64
N ASN A 769 31.87 3.87 9.51
CA ASN A 769 32.38 2.56 9.10
C ASN A 769 31.22 1.74 8.50
N ALA A 770 31.40 0.43 8.31
CA ALA A 770 30.35 -0.44 7.73
C ALA A 770 29.08 -0.56 8.61
N GLN A 771 29.18 -0.27 9.90
CA GLN A 771 28.08 -0.46 10.87
C GLN A 771 27.42 0.86 11.29
N HIS A 772 28.13 1.98 11.23
CA HIS A 772 27.73 3.26 11.80
C HIS A 772 27.60 4.33 10.74
N LYS A 773 26.43 4.96 10.65
CA LYS A 773 26.11 6.07 9.73
C LYS A 773 25.51 7.24 10.51
N VAL A 774 25.91 8.45 10.15
CA VAL A 774 25.26 9.69 10.59
C VAL A 774 24.74 10.40 9.35
N ALA A 775 23.55 10.98 9.43
CA ALA A 775 22.95 11.71 8.32
C ALA A 775 22.25 12.99 8.81
N ILE A 776 22.21 13.97 7.94
CA ILE A 776 21.36 15.16 8.05
C ILE A 776 20.33 15.08 6.93
N VAL A 777 19.07 15.21 7.30
CA VAL A 777 17.95 15.23 6.34
C VAL A 777 17.17 16.51 6.54
N ALA A 778 16.90 17.19 5.46
CA ALA A 778 16.12 18.41 5.44
C ALA A 778 14.94 18.26 4.48
N SER A 779 13.73 18.23 5.01
CA SER A 779 12.49 18.24 4.23
C SER A 779 12.03 19.69 4.04
N ASN A 780 11.43 20.00 2.88
CA ASN A 780 10.99 21.34 2.52
C ASN A 780 12.08 22.39 2.73
N ILE A 781 13.27 22.20 2.13
CA ILE A 781 14.45 23.04 2.38
C ILE A 781 14.22 24.53 2.10
N LEU A 782 13.29 24.85 1.22
CA LEU A 782 12.93 26.23 0.87
C LEU A 782 11.96 26.87 1.90
N ASN A 783 11.52 26.11 2.91
CA ASN A 783 10.50 26.51 3.88
C ASN A 783 9.25 27.10 3.21
N ARG A 784 8.78 26.42 2.15
CA ARG A 784 7.58 26.84 1.43
C ARG A 784 6.36 26.64 2.31
N VAL A 785 5.47 27.59 2.28
CA VAL A 785 4.12 27.49 2.84
C VAL A 785 3.24 26.95 1.73
N TYR A 786 2.68 25.78 1.92
CA TYR A 786 1.88 25.12 0.89
C TYR A 786 0.80 24.21 1.52
N ALA A 787 -0.22 23.92 0.73
CA ALA A 787 -1.32 23.02 1.11
C ALA A 787 -1.69 22.16 -0.11
N ILE A 788 -1.63 20.85 0.02
CA ILE A 788 -2.11 19.94 -1.03
C ILE A 788 -3.64 20.04 -1.11
N ARG A 789 -4.31 19.89 0.01
CA ARG A 789 -5.75 20.20 0.16
C ARG A 789 -5.90 21.60 0.73
N PRO A 790 -6.70 22.49 0.08
CA PRO A 790 -7.02 23.77 0.69
C PRO A 790 -7.58 23.61 2.11
N LEU A 791 -7.22 24.53 3.01
CA LEU A 791 -7.55 24.55 4.43
C LEU A 791 -6.71 23.61 5.32
N ALA A 792 -5.82 22.79 4.76
CA ALA A 792 -4.88 21.96 5.51
C ALA A 792 -3.43 22.30 5.11
N LEU A 793 -2.68 22.87 6.03
CA LEU A 793 -1.29 23.27 5.80
C LEU A 793 -0.38 22.06 5.92
N GLU A 794 0.53 21.92 4.97
CA GLU A 794 1.55 20.87 4.99
C GLU A 794 2.78 21.31 5.81
N ASP A 795 3.65 20.34 6.14
CA ASP A 795 4.82 20.52 6.98
C ASP A 795 5.73 21.69 6.55
N SER A 796 6.07 22.54 7.50
CA SER A 796 7.15 23.52 7.36
C SER A 796 8.50 22.79 7.22
N ARG A 797 9.58 23.54 6.93
CA ARG A 797 10.90 22.95 6.83
C ARG A 797 11.28 22.23 8.12
N LEU A 798 11.59 20.93 8.00
CA LEU A 798 12.11 20.09 9.07
C LEU A 798 13.57 19.76 8.77
N VAL A 799 14.46 20.01 9.72
CA VAL A 799 15.86 19.56 9.65
C VAL A 799 16.11 18.59 10.79
N LEU A 800 16.61 17.40 10.46
CA LEU A 800 16.88 16.37 11.44
C LEU A 800 18.28 15.78 11.28
N VAL A 801 18.83 15.33 12.39
CA VAL A 801 20.05 14.55 12.47
C VAL A 801 19.66 13.12 12.85
N GLN A 802 20.22 12.17 12.11
CA GLN A 802 19.98 10.74 12.27
C GLN A 802 21.26 10.02 12.54
N TYR A 803 21.21 9.09 13.48
CA TYR A 803 22.22 8.06 13.69
C TYR A 803 21.63 6.70 13.37
N SER A 804 22.36 5.90 12.60
CA SER A 804 21.98 4.52 12.26
C SER A 804 23.13 3.57 12.61
N PHE A 805 22.78 2.50 13.29
CA PHE A 805 23.64 1.35 13.54
C PHE A 805 23.05 0.12 12.88
N SER A 806 23.85 -0.66 12.16
CA SER A 806 23.46 -1.93 11.57
C SER A 806 24.57 -2.96 11.73
N LEU A 807 24.25 -4.04 12.43
CA LEU A 807 25.11 -5.22 12.48
C LEU A 807 24.65 -6.13 11.33
N HIS A 808 25.52 -6.40 10.37
CA HIS A 808 25.23 -7.10 9.11
C HIS A 808 24.13 -6.35 8.30
N PRO A 809 24.50 -5.21 7.66
CA PRO A 809 23.59 -4.41 6.85
C PRO A 809 23.14 -5.12 5.56
#